data_4c7fb5c03db17d712a1161aa058dbffc
#
_entry.id   4c7fb5c03db17d712a1161aa058dbffc
#
_cell.length_a   1.000
_cell.length_b   1.000
_cell.length_c   1.000
_cell.angle_alpha   90.00
_cell.angle_beta   90.00
_cell.angle_gamma   90.00
#
_symmetry.space_group_name_H-M   'P 1'
#
loop_
_entity.id
_entity.type
_entity.pdbx_description
1 polymer ?
#
loop_
_entity_poly.entity_id
_entity_poly.type
_entity_poly.pdbx_seq_one_letter_code
_entity_poly.pdbx_strand_id
1 'polypeptide(L)'
;MQNKPDFKRELRCLAWGLLAAALAVLACCWTGYDLTDRLSELASYTLINDDYTRYADLTEQGLTQLVPVPAGEPVYGVRLKFDTHNTAYPAGEVQVELLTQAGQSLGAVRRDYRDIIGDVFVAFPLEDAYIPAADETLTVRITATQPWPGVVSLWCSAEEKDGMPLYSGDTAVGATLAVQQITAYAGQWPMRKALQLALPLGLGAFLAAWLLKRRAALPWVTAAVALCLGCAFVQVTPALTAPDEYTHLAVCYEKASRLSAQPTQGQDGKLLLRECDAPYFGTKTGKIGVLAYKQADTARRTQPGSPNVTTVTGAPQAGQSGNGYYAPQVLGILLARALGKNFYTMLAYGRMANLLVYALLAALAVALAPKAAQGILTAAALLPMPLQLAGSLSPDALLIGLVFCYLALCLRLRTHKAAAWELVLLAVLAAVNAPNKAIYLPAVLLCLMIPPQNLLAGTAGKTAVLRGHLWQAGVLGLAAASWCAANLGTALRFFGSHAGLGGAAALLIGAVAAACVLAVLCAFARCRRRNTEKRFWLVFALGVLAAAAAVFAVARRMPVPTPEMMVERLPNGESPYCYTVPYACHYVTVTLKMLVRSAVEQSPLWLQGILGTTLGEPIVYRIDVSWLIGLGLVLALAVAALPVQGSTPLLGRHTAWGVAGTVLCVVCAAVVVSMSWTPLSYTVLFGLQGRYLLPMLPAVLLLAKNAKGIFVPRDTAYPACAAVSTLTLLTILQGFGLYAGWQGAI
;
A
#
# COMPACT_ATOMS: atom_id res chain seq x y z
N MET A 1 9.13 7.82 46.00
CA MET A 1 9.42 9.19 45.49
C MET A 1 8.67 9.40 44.19
N GLN A 2 7.52 10.07 44.24
CA GLN A 2 6.79 10.48 43.03
C GLN A 2 7.65 11.52 42.32
N ASN A 3 8.17 11.17 41.12
CA ASN A 3 8.85 12.12 40.26
C ASN A 3 7.88 13.27 39.92
N LYS A 4 8.14 14.47 40.46
CA LYS A 4 7.47 15.69 39.99
C LYS A 4 7.62 15.75 38.47
N PRO A 5 6.55 16.07 37.72
CA PRO A 5 6.63 16.20 36.28
C PRO A 5 7.69 17.26 35.95
N ASP A 6 8.72 16.86 35.22
CA ASP A 6 9.76 17.78 34.73
C ASP A 6 9.15 18.60 33.58
N PHE A 7 8.57 19.74 33.93
CA PHE A 7 7.88 20.64 32.99
C PHE A 7 8.71 20.97 31.74
N LYS A 8 10.01 21.18 31.90
CA LYS A 8 10.92 21.44 30.77
C LYS A 8 11.00 20.23 29.81
N ARG A 9 10.86 19.04 30.35
CA ARG A 9 10.91 17.79 29.59
C ARG A 9 9.62 17.59 28.79
N GLU A 10 8.47 17.86 29.37
CA GLU A 10 7.18 17.77 28.70
C GLU A 10 7.08 18.83 27.59
N LEU A 11 7.54 20.05 27.87
CA LEU A 11 7.57 21.14 26.89
C LEU A 11 8.39 20.77 25.64
N ARG A 12 9.54 20.08 25.80
CA ARG A 12 10.33 19.59 24.64
C ARG A 12 9.60 18.54 23.81
N CYS A 13 8.84 17.65 24.43
CA CYS A 13 8.05 16.66 23.70
C CYS A 13 6.92 17.32 22.92
N LEU A 14 6.25 18.31 23.53
CA LEU A 14 5.24 19.12 22.87
C LEU A 14 5.84 19.90 21.69
N ALA A 15 7.04 20.45 21.85
CA ALA A 15 7.75 21.17 20.77
C ALA A 15 7.99 20.26 19.53
N TRP A 16 8.34 18.98 19.73
CA TRP A 16 8.47 18.03 18.62
C TRP A 16 7.13 17.77 17.92
N GLY A 17 6.04 17.62 18.69
CA GLY A 17 4.71 17.48 18.12
C GLY A 17 4.27 18.71 17.31
N LEU A 18 4.48 19.91 17.86
CA LEU A 18 4.18 21.16 17.18
C LEU A 18 5.04 21.37 15.93
N LEU A 19 6.34 21.02 15.99
CA LEU A 19 7.21 21.07 14.81
C LEU A 19 6.72 20.14 13.70
N ALA A 20 6.37 18.90 14.03
CA ALA A 20 5.86 17.96 13.03
C ALA A 20 4.52 18.43 12.42
N ALA A 21 3.63 18.97 13.24
CA ALA A 21 2.38 19.56 12.77
C ALA A 21 2.64 20.79 11.87
N ALA A 22 3.56 21.68 12.27
CA ALA A 22 3.93 22.85 11.48
C ALA A 22 4.55 22.46 10.13
N LEU A 23 5.43 21.43 10.10
CA LEU A 23 5.99 20.91 8.86
C LEU A 23 4.92 20.30 7.94
N ALA A 24 3.90 19.62 8.49
CA ALA A 24 2.78 19.11 7.71
C ALA A 24 1.95 20.25 7.11
N VAL A 25 1.65 21.31 7.90
CA VAL A 25 0.96 22.50 7.41
C VAL A 25 1.76 23.17 6.30
N LEU A 26 3.07 23.38 6.53
CA LEU A 26 3.95 24.01 5.56
C LEU A 26 4.00 23.22 4.25
N ALA A 27 4.14 21.88 4.32
CA ALA A 27 4.15 21.03 3.13
C ALA A 27 2.85 21.13 2.33
N CYS A 28 1.70 21.16 3.01
CA CYS A 28 0.40 21.28 2.35
C CYS A 28 0.18 22.67 1.75
N CYS A 29 0.56 23.73 2.49
CA CYS A 29 0.45 25.10 1.99
C CYS A 29 1.37 25.33 0.80
N TRP A 30 2.62 24.87 0.87
CA TRP A 30 3.58 24.95 -0.22
C TRP A 30 3.05 24.28 -1.48
N THR A 31 2.58 23.02 -1.36
CA THR A 31 2.04 22.26 -2.48
C THR A 31 0.78 22.94 -3.05
N GLY A 32 -0.09 23.45 -2.19
CA GLY A 32 -1.30 24.16 -2.62
C GLY A 32 -1.00 25.49 -3.28
N TYR A 33 -0.02 26.24 -2.78
CA TYR A 33 0.38 27.53 -3.32
C TYR A 33 1.04 27.38 -4.71
N ASP A 34 2.01 26.47 -4.85
CA ASP A 34 2.66 26.18 -6.13
C ASP A 34 1.63 25.77 -7.20
N LEU A 35 0.58 25.05 -6.79
CA LEU A 35 -0.51 24.69 -7.69
C LEU A 35 -1.42 25.87 -8.02
N THR A 36 -1.69 26.78 -7.08
CA THR A 36 -2.55 27.96 -7.30
C THR A 36 -1.88 28.93 -8.26
N ASP A 37 -0.57 29.14 -8.14
CA ASP A 37 0.22 29.93 -9.08
C ASP A 37 0.28 29.29 -10.46
N ARG A 38 0.44 27.98 -10.54
CA ARG A 38 0.47 27.24 -11.80
C ARG A 38 -0.92 27.02 -12.42
N LEU A 39 -1.98 27.05 -11.65
CA LEU A 39 -3.35 26.97 -12.19
C LEU A 39 -3.74 28.23 -13.00
N SER A 40 -3.08 29.34 -12.81
CA SER A 40 -3.19 30.45 -13.74
C SER A 40 -2.48 30.17 -15.08
N GLU A 41 -1.46 29.30 -15.10
CA GLU A 41 -0.65 28.96 -16.27
C GLU A 41 -0.85 27.53 -16.80
N LEU A 42 -1.20 26.58 -15.95
CA LEU A 42 -1.32 25.14 -16.23
C LEU A 42 -2.66 24.56 -15.80
N ALA A 43 -3.73 25.36 -15.84
CA ALA A 43 -5.05 24.79 -15.63
C ALA A 43 -5.22 23.58 -16.57
N SER A 44 -5.48 22.41 -15.99
CA SER A 44 -6.08 21.34 -16.75
C SER A 44 -7.44 21.86 -17.19
N TYR A 45 -7.53 22.41 -18.34
CA TYR A 45 -8.76 22.87 -18.95
C TYR A 45 -9.02 22.05 -20.20
N THR A 46 -10.23 21.61 -20.33
CA THR A 46 -10.71 21.09 -21.60
C THR A 46 -11.08 22.27 -22.44
N LEU A 47 -10.45 22.38 -23.60
CA LEU A 47 -10.78 23.40 -24.58
C LEU A 47 -12.15 23.07 -25.16
N ILE A 48 -13.15 23.93 -24.92
CA ILE A 48 -14.49 23.73 -25.43
C ILE A 48 -14.65 24.45 -26.77
N ASN A 49 -14.20 25.71 -26.82
CA ASN A 49 -14.15 26.49 -28.04
C ASN A 49 -12.97 27.47 -28.01
N ASP A 50 -12.05 27.37 -28.97
CA ASP A 50 -10.92 28.26 -29.18
C ASP A 50 -11.06 29.17 -30.41
N ASP A 51 -12.19 29.12 -31.09
CA ASP A 51 -12.52 30.01 -32.20
C ASP A 51 -12.95 31.36 -31.63
N TYR A 52 -12.18 32.41 -31.89
CA TYR A 52 -12.40 33.78 -31.44
C TYR A 52 -12.21 34.75 -32.62
N THR A 53 -13.11 34.65 -33.57
CA THR A 53 -13.15 35.49 -34.78
C THR A 53 -14.06 36.69 -34.66
N ARG A 54 -14.96 36.69 -33.67
CA ARG A 54 -15.92 37.75 -33.36
C ARG A 54 -15.95 38.00 -31.86
N TYR A 55 -16.67 39.04 -31.44
CA TYR A 55 -16.99 39.27 -30.04
C TYR A 55 -18.45 39.63 -29.85
N ALA A 56 -18.97 39.27 -28.69
CA ALA A 56 -20.31 39.62 -28.23
C ALA A 56 -20.17 40.64 -27.10
N ASP A 57 -20.83 41.76 -27.23
CA ASP A 57 -20.84 42.83 -26.23
C ASP A 57 -21.60 42.40 -24.98
N LEU A 58 -21.02 42.69 -23.81
CA LEU A 58 -21.68 42.48 -22.53
C LEU A 58 -22.64 43.66 -22.28
N THR A 59 -23.94 43.43 -22.40
CA THR A 59 -25.00 44.39 -22.24
C THR A 59 -25.73 44.21 -20.91
N GLU A 60 -26.74 45.08 -20.62
CA GLU A 60 -27.61 44.94 -19.43
C GLU A 60 -28.34 43.61 -19.37
N GLN A 61 -28.63 43.00 -20.52
CA GLN A 61 -29.31 41.71 -20.61
C GLN A 61 -28.40 40.53 -20.23
N GLY A 62 -27.09 40.76 -20.17
CA GLY A 62 -26.10 39.71 -19.95
C GLY A 62 -25.95 38.72 -21.11
N LEU A 63 -25.06 37.78 -20.96
CA LEU A 63 -24.83 36.70 -21.91
C LEU A 63 -25.05 35.35 -21.21
N THR A 64 -25.62 34.40 -21.96
CA THR A 64 -25.85 33.03 -21.47
C THR A 64 -25.30 32.04 -22.48
N GLN A 65 -24.31 31.22 -22.05
CA GLN A 65 -23.69 30.19 -22.88
C GLN A 65 -24.05 28.82 -22.36
N LEU A 66 -24.54 27.95 -23.22
CA LEU A 66 -24.75 26.54 -22.89
C LEU A 66 -23.48 25.74 -23.18
N VAL A 67 -23.10 24.87 -22.26
CA VAL A 67 -21.86 24.10 -22.31
C VAL A 67 -22.13 22.64 -21.96
N PRO A 68 -22.03 21.69 -22.89
CA PRO A 68 -22.18 20.28 -22.61
C PRO A 68 -20.99 19.76 -21.79
N VAL A 69 -21.29 18.97 -20.76
CA VAL A 69 -20.29 18.36 -19.89
C VAL A 69 -20.56 16.86 -19.79
N PRO A 70 -19.59 16.01 -20.09
CA PRO A 70 -19.71 14.56 -19.96
C PRO A 70 -19.88 14.09 -18.51
N ALA A 71 -20.57 12.97 -18.33
CA ALA A 71 -20.71 12.30 -17.05
C ALA A 71 -19.34 12.00 -16.40
N GLY A 72 -19.22 12.28 -15.10
CA GLY A 72 -18.03 12.00 -14.33
C GLY A 72 -16.86 12.97 -14.50
N GLU A 73 -16.94 13.94 -15.42
CA GLU A 73 -15.91 14.97 -15.57
C GLU A 73 -16.07 16.08 -14.52
N PRO A 74 -15.03 16.43 -13.76
CA PRO A 74 -15.12 17.47 -12.75
C PRO A 74 -15.07 18.86 -13.41
N VAL A 75 -16.04 19.71 -13.08
CA VAL A 75 -16.12 21.13 -13.47
C VAL A 75 -15.77 21.99 -12.26
N TYR A 76 -14.62 22.67 -12.30
CA TYR A 76 -14.22 23.65 -11.28
C TYR A 76 -14.48 25.09 -11.72
N GLY A 77 -15.24 25.31 -12.78
CA GLY A 77 -15.54 26.62 -13.32
C GLY A 77 -15.18 26.72 -14.80
N VAL A 78 -15.15 27.95 -15.28
CA VAL A 78 -14.85 28.27 -16.67
C VAL A 78 -13.78 29.36 -16.80
N ARG A 79 -13.08 29.36 -17.93
CA ARG A 79 -12.27 30.49 -18.37
C ARG A 79 -12.90 31.07 -19.60
N LEU A 80 -13.03 32.37 -19.61
CA LEU A 80 -13.65 33.15 -20.69
C LEU A 80 -12.64 34.13 -21.26
N LYS A 81 -12.59 34.29 -22.58
CA LYS A 81 -11.72 35.24 -23.23
C LYS A 81 -12.43 36.56 -23.41
N PHE A 82 -11.89 37.63 -22.82
CA PHE A 82 -12.44 38.97 -22.89
C PHE A 82 -11.68 39.85 -23.86
N ASP A 83 -12.37 40.86 -24.42
CA ASP A 83 -11.77 42.00 -25.08
C ASP A 83 -12.18 43.27 -24.34
N THR A 84 -11.24 44.13 -24.04
CA THR A 84 -11.42 45.42 -23.37
C THR A 84 -11.28 46.61 -24.31
N HIS A 85 -11.14 46.38 -25.58
CA HIS A 85 -10.97 47.41 -26.65
C HIS A 85 -9.96 48.51 -26.32
N ASN A 86 -8.92 48.19 -25.50
CA ASN A 86 -7.89 49.11 -25.03
C ASN A 86 -8.40 50.40 -24.35
N THR A 87 -9.59 50.36 -23.78
CA THR A 87 -10.20 51.51 -23.05
C THR A 87 -9.78 51.51 -21.59
N ALA A 88 -9.81 52.71 -20.96
CA ALA A 88 -9.58 52.81 -19.51
C ALA A 88 -10.69 52.04 -18.75
N TYR A 89 -10.30 51.25 -17.77
CA TYR A 89 -11.19 50.41 -17.01
C TYR A 89 -12.21 51.24 -16.19
N PRO A 90 -13.51 51.16 -16.45
CA PRO A 90 -14.51 51.76 -15.59
C PRO A 90 -14.62 51.01 -14.26
N ALA A 91 -15.19 51.62 -13.26
CA ALA A 91 -15.56 50.91 -12.04
C ALA A 91 -16.74 49.97 -12.34
N GLY A 92 -16.64 48.73 -11.88
CA GLY A 92 -17.70 47.74 -12.05
C GLY A 92 -17.17 46.32 -11.92
N GLU A 93 -18.07 45.37 -11.93
CA GLU A 93 -17.77 43.95 -11.76
C GLU A 93 -18.44 43.09 -12.83
N VAL A 94 -17.77 42.08 -13.28
CA VAL A 94 -18.37 40.99 -14.05
C VAL A 94 -18.63 39.83 -13.08
N GLN A 95 -19.84 39.28 -13.14
CA GLN A 95 -20.24 38.09 -12.42
C GLN A 95 -20.49 36.96 -13.43
N VAL A 96 -19.86 35.80 -13.18
CA VAL A 96 -20.09 34.56 -13.92
C VAL A 96 -20.70 33.55 -12.95
N GLU A 97 -21.89 33.09 -13.27
CA GLU A 97 -22.63 32.07 -12.51
C GLU A 97 -22.78 30.81 -13.34
N LEU A 98 -22.50 29.65 -12.74
CA LEU A 98 -22.71 28.35 -13.34
C LEU A 98 -23.96 27.70 -12.75
N LEU A 99 -24.85 27.21 -13.65
CA LEU A 99 -26.07 26.52 -13.24
C LEU A 99 -26.14 25.14 -13.88
N THR A 100 -26.75 24.20 -13.17
CA THR A 100 -27.05 22.86 -13.71
C THR A 100 -28.18 22.97 -14.75
N GLN A 101 -28.41 21.90 -15.51
CA GLN A 101 -29.56 21.82 -16.45
C GLN A 101 -30.90 22.00 -15.72
N ALA A 102 -31.02 21.66 -14.44
CA ALA A 102 -32.20 21.88 -13.62
C ALA A 102 -32.33 23.33 -13.09
N GLY A 103 -31.38 24.21 -13.44
CA GLY A 103 -31.36 25.63 -13.00
C GLY A 103 -30.84 25.85 -11.59
N GLN A 104 -30.23 24.83 -10.95
CA GLN A 104 -29.59 24.96 -9.65
C GLN A 104 -28.25 25.68 -9.79
N SER A 105 -28.02 26.75 -9.02
CA SER A 105 -26.72 27.45 -9.01
C SER A 105 -25.65 26.59 -8.37
N LEU A 106 -24.54 26.41 -9.07
CA LEU A 106 -23.32 25.76 -8.59
C LEU A 106 -22.38 26.75 -7.91
N GLY A 107 -22.53 28.02 -8.19
CA GLY A 107 -21.78 29.12 -7.62
C GLY A 107 -21.64 30.29 -8.60
N ALA A 108 -21.39 31.48 -8.04
CA ALA A 108 -21.16 32.71 -8.79
C ALA A 108 -19.82 33.33 -8.38
N VAL A 109 -19.01 33.69 -9.36
CA VAL A 109 -17.68 34.33 -9.16
C VAL A 109 -17.71 35.73 -9.73
N ARG A 110 -17.25 36.70 -8.94
CA ARG A 110 -17.15 38.10 -9.34
C ARG A 110 -15.73 38.52 -9.58
N ARG A 111 -15.49 39.36 -10.59
CA ARG A 111 -14.22 39.98 -10.90
C ARG A 111 -14.42 41.47 -11.15
N ASP A 112 -13.57 42.32 -10.56
CA ASP A 112 -13.51 43.73 -10.88
C ASP A 112 -13.04 43.88 -12.34
N TYR A 113 -13.54 44.86 -13.08
CA TYR A 113 -13.08 45.13 -14.46
C TYR A 113 -11.57 45.34 -14.55
N ARG A 114 -10.94 45.84 -13.49
CA ARG A 114 -9.48 46.02 -13.40
C ARG A 114 -8.69 44.72 -13.39
N ASP A 115 -9.32 43.62 -13.03
CA ASP A 115 -8.74 42.27 -13.01
C ASP A 115 -8.97 41.52 -14.35
N ILE A 116 -9.71 42.14 -15.28
CA ILE A 116 -9.97 41.58 -16.58
C ILE A 116 -8.96 42.12 -17.58
N ILE A 117 -8.09 41.25 -18.07
CA ILE A 117 -7.09 41.59 -19.08
C ILE A 117 -7.63 41.22 -20.46
N GLY A 118 -7.61 42.17 -21.41
CA GLY A 118 -8.01 41.92 -22.77
C GLY A 118 -7.11 40.88 -23.47
N ASP A 119 -7.72 40.12 -24.39
CA ASP A 119 -7.09 39.03 -25.16
C ASP A 119 -6.57 37.84 -24.35
N VAL A 120 -6.87 37.76 -23.06
CA VAL A 120 -6.46 36.66 -22.18
C VAL A 120 -7.69 35.92 -21.67
N PHE A 121 -7.58 34.60 -21.48
CA PHE A 121 -8.59 33.82 -20.79
C PHE A 121 -8.57 34.09 -19.29
N VAL A 122 -9.61 34.72 -18.77
CA VAL A 122 -9.83 35.01 -17.35
C VAL A 122 -10.57 33.87 -16.67
N ALA A 123 -10.06 33.39 -15.55
CA ALA A 123 -10.62 32.27 -14.81
C ALA A 123 -11.73 32.70 -13.83
N PHE A 124 -12.83 31.96 -13.82
CA PHE A 124 -13.95 32.05 -12.87
C PHE A 124 -14.10 30.69 -12.16
N PRO A 125 -13.28 30.42 -11.16
CA PRO A 125 -13.24 29.12 -10.51
C PRO A 125 -14.33 28.98 -9.44
N LEU A 126 -14.97 27.81 -9.39
CA LEU A 126 -15.80 27.36 -8.27
C LEU A 126 -14.92 26.85 -7.13
N GLU A 127 -15.34 27.04 -5.89
CA GLU A 127 -14.61 26.52 -4.72
C GLU A 127 -14.59 24.98 -4.72
N ASP A 128 -15.73 24.36 -5.06
CA ASP A 128 -15.87 22.91 -5.15
C ASP A 128 -16.20 22.47 -6.56
N ALA A 129 -15.68 21.28 -6.96
CA ALA A 129 -16.03 20.73 -8.26
C ALA A 129 -17.47 20.27 -8.30
N TYR A 130 -18.16 20.55 -9.39
CA TYR A 130 -19.35 19.85 -9.78
C TYR A 130 -18.97 18.63 -10.63
N ILE A 131 -19.50 17.46 -10.31
CA ILE A 131 -19.29 16.23 -11.07
C ILE A 131 -20.67 15.72 -11.51
N PRO A 132 -21.05 15.88 -12.79
CA PRO A 132 -22.34 15.41 -13.27
C PRO A 132 -22.42 13.88 -13.21
N ALA A 133 -23.56 13.36 -12.78
CA ALA A 133 -23.81 11.91 -12.73
C ALA A 133 -24.15 11.31 -14.11
N ALA A 134 -24.62 12.12 -15.04
CA ALA A 134 -24.92 11.79 -16.43
C ALA A 134 -24.43 12.95 -17.32
N ASP A 135 -24.39 12.72 -18.64
CA ASP A 135 -24.13 13.82 -19.59
C ASP A 135 -25.14 14.93 -19.38
N GLU A 136 -24.68 16.15 -19.20
CA GLU A 136 -25.50 17.29 -18.80
C GLU A 136 -25.03 18.55 -19.52
N THR A 137 -25.96 19.51 -19.75
CA THR A 137 -25.63 20.82 -20.27
C THR A 137 -25.68 21.85 -19.16
N LEU A 138 -24.52 22.45 -18.84
CA LEU A 138 -24.42 23.54 -17.88
C LEU A 138 -24.73 24.86 -18.55
N THR A 139 -25.33 25.79 -17.78
CA THR A 139 -25.58 27.16 -18.20
C THR A 139 -24.52 28.07 -17.56
N VAL A 140 -23.76 28.79 -18.37
CA VAL A 140 -22.83 29.84 -17.96
C VAL A 140 -23.50 31.17 -18.17
N ARG A 141 -23.92 31.81 -17.08
CA ARG A 141 -24.59 33.13 -17.10
C ARG A 141 -23.56 34.20 -16.75
N ILE A 142 -23.41 35.19 -17.62
CA ILE A 142 -22.45 36.28 -17.48
C ILE A 142 -23.22 37.59 -17.39
N THR A 143 -23.04 38.31 -16.29
CA THR A 143 -23.71 39.60 -16.04
C THR A 143 -22.68 40.63 -15.60
N ALA A 144 -23.00 41.90 -15.78
CA ALA A 144 -22.17 43.02 -15.33
C ALA A 144 -22.97 44.00 -14.49
N THR A 145 -22.36 44.61 -13.48
CA THR A 145 -23.03 45.58 -12.61
C THR A 145 -23.19 46.95 -13.27
N GLN A 146 -22.33 47.29 -14.20
CA GLN A 146 -22.43 48.48 -15.04
C GLN A 146 -22.06 48.11 -16.46
N PRO A 147 -23.01 47.75 -17.28
CA PRO A 147 -22.76 47.43 -18.68
C PRO A 147 -22.43 48.68 -19.46
N TRP A 148 -21.28 48.71 -20.08
CA TRP A 148 -20.86 49.77 -21.00
C TRP A 148 -20.72 49.14 -22.38
N PRO A 149 -21.67 49.39 -23.33
CA PRO A 149 -21.52 48.84 -24.68
C PRO A 149 -20.18 49.25 -25.29
N GLY A 150 -19.43 48.26 -25.82
CA GLY A 150 -18.16 48.50 -26.46
C GLY A 150 -16.97 48.71 -25.50
N VAL A 151 -17.13 48.49 -24.18
CA VAL A 151 -16.00 48.56 -23.21
C VAL A 151 -15.49 47.18 -22.84
N VAL A 152 -16.40 46.23 -22.59
CA VAL A 152 -16.07 44.84 -22.30
C VAL A 152 -16.90 43.94 -23.21
N SER A 153 -16.25 43.11 -23.97
CA SER A 153 -16.85 42.11 -24.84
C SER A 153 -16.23 40.77 -24.59
N LEU A 154 -16.88 39.71 -25.00
CA LEU A 154 -16.34 38.35 -24.94
C LEU A 154 -16.09 37.85 -26.35
N TRP A 155 -14.94 37.25 -26.56
CA TRP A 155 -14.60 36.60 -27.82
C TRP A 155 -15.48 35.39 -28.07
N CYS A 156 -15.95 35.24 -29.33
CA CYS A 156 -16.80 34.13 -29.76
C CYS A 156 -16.46 33.70 -31.19
N SER A 157 -16.97 32.53 -31.56
CA SER A 157 -16.86 32.01 -32.94
C SER A 157 -17.78 32.80 -33.90
N ALA A 158 -17.50 32.68 -35.20
CA ALA A 158 -18.35 33.24 -36.26
C ALA A 158 -19.70 32.57 -36.36
N GLU A 159 -19.76 31.26 -36.01
CA GLU A 159 -20.95 30.42 -36.09
C GLU A 159 -21.15 29.67 -34.76
N GLU A 160 -22.36 29.25 -34.52
CA GLU A 160 -22.71 28.42 -33.37
C GLU A 160 -22.05 27.04 -33.52
N LYS A 161 -21.39 26.58 -32.45
CA LYS A 161 -20.88 25.21 -32.36
C LYS A 161 -21.99 24.29 -31.87
N ASP A 162 -22.00 23.04 -32.32
CA ASP A 162 -23.02 22.04 -32.02
C ASP A 162 -23.28 21.90 -30.52
N GLY A 163 -24.53 22.12 -30.12
CA GLY A 163 -24.98 22.00 -28.73
C GLY A 163 -24.53 23.12 -27.78
N MET A 164 -23.97 24.23 -28.31
CA MET A 164 -23.41 25.32 -27.50
C MET A 164 -23.93 26.70 -27.94
N PRO A 165 -25.23 26.93 -27.93
CA PRO A 165 -25.79 28.23 -28.31
C PRO A 165 -25.45 29.33 -27.27
N LEU A 166 -25.22 30.55 -27.79
CA LEU A 166 -25.04 31.78 -27.04
C LEU A 166 -26.28 32.63 -27.14
N TYR A 167 -26.73 33.16 -26.01
CA TYR A 167 -27.87 34.06 -25.93
C TYR A 167 -27.47 35.42 -25.33
N SER A 168 -28.03 36.49 -25.82
CA SER A 168 -28.05 37.81 -25.18
C SER A 168 -29.47 38.08 -24.71
N GLY A 169 -29.72 38.02 -23.40
CA GLY A 169 -31.10 37.90 -22.87
C GLY A 169 -31.75 36.61 -23.42
N ASP A 170 -32.89 36.78 -24.09
CA ASP A 170 -33.63 35.68 -24.75
C ASP A 170 -33.33 35.54 -26.26
N THR A 171 -32.41 36.36 -26.80
CA THR A 171 -32.10 36.37 -28.23
C THR A 171 -30.86 35.53 -28.53
N ALA A 172 -30.97 34.55 -29.44
CA ALA A 172 -29.83 33.76 -29.90
C ALA A 172 -28.87 34.64 -30.72
N VAL A 173 -27.58 34.59 -30.40
CA VAL A 173 -26.51 35.36 -31.06
C VAL A 173 -25.98 34.66 -32.30
N GLY A 174 -26.20 33.34 -32.44
CA GLY A 174 -25.66 32.52 -33.54
C GLY A 174 -24.14 32.39 -33.48
N ALA A 175 -23.61 32.30 -32.29
CA ALA A 175 -22.17 32.15 -31.99
C ALA A 175 -21.98 31.28 -30.74
N THR A 176 -20.77 30.92 -30.45
CA THR A 176 -20.34 30.24 -29.22
C THR A 176 -19.18 31.00 -28.62
N LEU A 177 -19.21 31.30 -27.30
CA LEU A 177 -18.10 31.98 -26.62
C LEU A 177 -16.80 31.13 -26.70
N ALA A 178 -15.67 31.82 -26.71
CA ALA A 178 -14.38 31.22 -26.46
C ALA A 178 -14.30 30.80 -25.00
N VAL A 179 -14.51 29.51 -24.73
CA VAL A 179 -14.70 28.93 -23.39
C VAL A 179 -13.73 27.78 -23.17
N GLN A 180 -13.13 27.78 -22.01
CA GLN A 180 -12.35 26.66 -21.46
C GLN A 180 -12.97 26.22 -20.14
N GLN A 181 -13.18 24.92 -19.95
CA GLN A 181 -13.64 24.35 -18.69
C GLN A 181 -12.45 24.19 -17.74
N ILE A 182 -12.55 24.69 -16.52
CA ILE A 182 -11.55 24.46 -15.49
C ILE A 182 -11.80 23.07 -14.89
N THR A 183 -10.87 22.16 -15.09
CA THR A 183 -10.93 20.79 -14.57
C THR A 183 -10.13 20.63 -13.27
N ALA A 184 -9.42 21.69 -12.84
CA ALA A 184 -8.62 21.72 -11.64
C ALA A 184 -8.61 23.07 -10.94
N TYR A 185 -8.84 23.08 -9.62
CA TYR A 185 -8.70 24.27 -8.78
C TYR A 185 -8.42 23.89 -7.32
N ALA A 186 -7.45 24.54 -6.67
CA ALA A 186 -7.00 24.17 -5.33
C ALA A 186 -8.03 24.59 -4.23
N GLY A 187 -8.61 25.78 -4.31
CA GLY A 187 -9.55 26.30 -3.31
C GLY A 187 -9.00 26.25 -1.89
N GLN A 188 -9.87 25.91 -0.91
CA GLN A 188 -9.48 25.72 0.51
C GLN A 188 -8.91 24.33 0.81
N TRP A 189 -8.72 23.47 -0.20
CA TRP A 189 -8.20 22.12 -0.03
C TRP A 189 -6.86 22.07 0.72
N PRO A 190 -5.87 22.95 0.48
CA PRO A 190 -4.59 22.88 1.19
C PRO A 190 -4.73 23.00 2.70
N MET A 191 -5.59 23.88 3.19
CA MET A 191 -5.84 24.05 4.62
C MET A 191 -6.51 22.83 5.23
N ARG A 192 -7.56 22.29 4.57
CA ARG A 192 -8.25 21.07 5.03
C ARG A 192 -7.28 19.89 5.09
N LYS A 193 -6.46 19.70 4.05
CA LYS A 193 -5.47 18.64 3.99
C LYS A 193 -4.38 18.83 5.05
N ALA A 194 -3.95 20.08 5.27
CA ALA A 194 -2.99 20.42 6.32
C ALA A 194 -3.48 19.97 7.71
N LEU A 195 -4.73 20.23 8.06
CA LEU A 195 -5.33 19.78 9.33
C LEU A 195 -5.41 18.25 9.43
N GLN A 196 -5.79 17.57 8.33
CA GLN A 196 -5.86 16.10 8.28
C GLN A 196 -4.50 15.44 8.49
N LEU A 197 -3.38 16.07 8.09
CA LEU A 197 -2.02 15.55 8.26
C LEU A 197 -1.36 16.05 9.55
N ALA A 198 -1.58 17.29 9.94
CA ALA A 198 -0.97 17.88 11.12
C ALA A 198 -1.35 17.14 12.41
N LEU A 199 -2.62 16.72 12.51
CA LEU A 199 -3.08 15.99 13.70
C LEU A 199 -2.37 14.65 13.91
N PRO A 200 -2.38 13.67 12.97
CA PRO A 200 -1.72 12.38 13.18
C PRO A 200 -0.19 12.52 13.22
N LEU A 201 0.44 13.39 12.44
CA LEU A 201 1.89 13.57 12.47
C LEU A 201 2.34 14.29 13.75
N GLY A 202 1.63 15.33 14.17
CA GLY A 202 1.92 16.05 15.41
C GLY A 202 1.73 15.17 16.64
N LEU A 203 0.61 14.45 16.72
CA LEU A 203 0.35 13.50 17.79
C LEU A 203 1.36 12.34 17.79
N GLY A 204 1.69 11.81 16.61
CA GLY A 204 2.67 10.73 16.45
C GLY A 204 4.07 11.16 16.93
N ALA A 205 4.53 12.34 16.52
CA ALA A 205 5.83 12.88 16.95
C ALA A 205 5.85 13.19 18.47
N PHE A 206 4.76 13.76 19.00
CA PHE A 206 4.61 13.99 20.44
C PHE A 206 4.66 12.69 21.22
N LEU A 207 3.83 11.70 20.85
CA LEU A 207 3.77 10.40 21.53
C LEU A 207 5.10 9.65 21.42
N ALA A 208 5.73 9.64 20.25
CA ALA A 208 7.05 9.04 20.09
C ALA A 208 8.08 9.69 21.02
N ALA A 209 8.17 11.02 21.00
CA ALA A 209 9.09 11.74 21.87
C ALA A 209 8.80 11.52 23.37
N TRP A 210 7.52 11.55 23.74
CA TRP A 210 7.07 11.42 25.14
C TRP A 210 7.27 10.00 25.69
N LEU A 211 6.79 8.97 24.96
CA LEU A 211 6.90 7.57 25.36
C LEU A 211 8.34 7.07 25.36
N LEU A 212 9.10 7.38 24.31
CA LEU A 212 10.51 6.97 24.19
C LEU A 212 11.38 7.64 25.25
N LYS A 213 11.15 8.93 25.53
CA LYS A 213 11.91 9.67 26.53
C LYS A 213 11.62 9.22 27.95
N ARG A 214 10.39 8.78 28.22
CA ARG A 214 10.00 8.15 29.50
C ARG A 214 10.42 6.70 29.59
N ARG A 215 11.04 6.14 28.56
CA ARG A 215 11.32 4.70 28.43
C ARG A 215 10.09 3.84 28.69
N ALA A 216 8.94 4.30 28.16
CA ALA A 216 7.72 3.51 28.22
C ALA A 216 7.92 2.13 27.56
N ALA A 217 7.11 1.17 27.96
CA ALA A 217 7.20 -0.17 27.37
C ALA A 217 7.01 -0.11 25.83
N LEU A 218 7.95 -0.69 25.10
CA LEU A 218 8.00 -0.62 23.62
C LEU A 218 6.71 -1.12 22.92
N PRO A 219 5.94 -2.09 23.46
CA PRO A 219 4.63 -2.43 22.87
C PRO A 219 3.69 -1.22 22.75
N TRP A 220 3.59 -0.38 23.76
CA TRP A 220 2.76 0.83 23.73
C TRP A 220 3.28 1.88 22.76
N VAL A 221 4.63 2.03 22.71
CA VAL A 221 5.29 2.89 21.71
C VAL A 221 4.94 2.43 20.31
N THR A 222 5.06 1.11 20.06
CA THR A 222 4.77 0.52 18.74
C THR A 222 3.32 0.74 18.35
N ALA A 223 2.36 0.45 19.25
CA ALA A 223 0.94 0.64 18.96
C ALA A 223 0.61 2.10 18.64
N ALA A 224 1.00 3.03 19.53
CA ALA A 224 0.64 4.44 19.40
C ALA A 224 1.27 5.09 18.18
N VAL A 225 2.56 4.87 17.96
CA VAL A 225 3.30 5.48 16.84
C VAL A 225 2.87 4.85 15.51
N ALA A 226 2.66 3.51 15.45
CA ALA A 226 2.17 2.86 14.24
C ALA A 226 0.78 3.36 13.83
N LEU A 227 -0.13 3.55 14.79
CA LEU A 227 -1.46 4.11 14.51
C LEU A 227 -1.37 5.55 13.98
N CYS A 228 -0.60 6.42 14.64
CA CYS A 228 -0.49 7.82 14.23
C CYS A 228 0.17 7.96 12.84
N LEU A 229 1.35 7.36 12.63
CA LEU A 229 2.04 7.44 11.35
C LEU A 229 1.30 6.69 10.24
N GLY A 230 0.67 5.56 10.58
CA GLY A 230 -0.18 4.81 9.64
C GLY A 230 -1.43 5.61 9.22
N CYS A 231 -2.08 6.34 10.14
CA CYS A 231 -3.16 7.27 9.80
C CYS A 231 -2.70 8.35 8.82
N ALA A 232 -1.48 8.86 8.99
CA ALA A 232 -0.92 9.81 8.04
C ALA A 232 -0.69 9.16 6.66
N PHE A 233 -0.22 7.90 6.59
CA PHE A 233 -0.13 7.16 5.31
C PHE A 233 -1.49 6.96 4.65
N VAL A 234 -2.55 6.64 5.42
CA VAL A 234 -3.92 6.55 4.87
C VAL A 234 -4.34 7.86 4.20
N GLN A 235 -3.91 8.99 4.75
CA GLN A 235 -4.23 10.31 4.20
C GLN A 235 -3.34 10.72 3.03
N VAL A 236 -2.07 10.31 3.04
CA VAL A 236 -1.08 10.68 2.02
C VAL A 236 -1.19 9.80 0.77
N THR A 237 -1.50 8.53 0.91
CA THR A 237 -1.59 7.61 -0.23
C THR A 237 -2.90 7.83 -0.98
N PRO A 238 -2.90 8.34 -2.23
CA PRO A 238 -4.12 8.51 -3.01
C PRO A 238 -4.87 7.19 -3.19
N ALA A 239 -6.12 7.26 -3.59
CA ALA A 239 -6.93 6.06 -3.80
C ALA A 239 -6.34 5.19 -4.93
N LEU A 240 -6.24 3.88 -4.70
CA LEU A 240 -5.78 2.87 -5.67
C LEU A 240 -4.33 3.07 -6.15
N THR A 241 -3.49 3.79 -5.42
CA THR A 241 -2.08 4.00 -5.78
C THR A 241 -1.10 3.20 -4.93
N ALA A 242 -1.55 2.57 -3.85
CA ALA A 242 -0.72 1.63 -3.11
C ALA A 242 -0.47 0.35 -3.94
N PRO A 243 0.62 -0.39 -3.66
CA PRO A 243 0.96 -1.59 -4.42
C PRO A 243 -0.20 -2.60 -4.50
N ASP A 244 -0.57 -3.00 -5.71
CA ASP A 244 -1.64 -3.95 -6.04
C ASP A 244 -3.04 -3.58 -5.46
N GLU A 245 -3.26 -2.33 -5.01
CA GLU A 245 -4.45 -1.97 -4.24
C GLU A 245 -5.76 -2.14 -5.01
N TYR A 246 -5.74 -1.96 -6.34
CA TYR A 246 -6.91 -2.22 -7.19
C TYR A 246 -7.35 -3.69 -7.11
N THR A 247 -6.40 -4.62 -7.24
CA THR A 247 -6.65 -6.06 -7.13
C THR A 247 -7.12 -6.43 -5.72
N HIS A 248 -6.49 -5.84 -4.69
CA HIS A 248 -6.89 -6.05 -3.30
C HIS A 248 -8.30 -5.53 -3.02
N LEU A 249 -8.66 -4.37 -3.60
CA LEU A 249 -10.01 -3.82 -3.50
C LEU A 249 -11.04 -4.77 -4.13
N ALA A 250 -10.78 -5.29 -5.34
CA ALA A 250 -11.69 -6.21 -6.02
C ALA A 250 -12.01 -7.44 -5.15
N VAL A 251 -10.98 -8.05 -4.55
CA VAL A 251 -11.13 -9.19 -3.64
C VAL A 251 -11.93 -8.80 -2.39
N CYS A 252 -11.59 -7.69 -1.76
CA CYS A 252 -12.30 -7.21 -0.56
C CYS A 252 -13.77 -6.89 -0.88
N TYR A 253 -14.01 -6.27 -2.02
CA TYR A 253 -15.32 -5.86 -2.49
C TYR A 253 -16.23 -7.06 -2.72
N GLU A 254 -15.75 -8.08 -3.45
CA GLU A 254 -16.46 -9.33 -3.68
C GLU A 254 -16.82 -10.03 -2.37
N LYS A 255 -15.85 -10.14 -1.44
CA LYS A 255 -16.08 -10.75 -0.12
C LYS A 255 -17.10 -9.98 0.71
N ALA A 256 -17.03 -8.66 0.70
CA ALA A 256 -18.00 -7.82 1.40
C ALA A 256 -19.41 -7.99 0.81
N SER A 257 -19.55 -8.04 -0.51
CA SER A 257 -20.83 -8.29 -1.17
C SER A 257 -21.40 -9.67 -0.80
N ARG A 258 -20.55 -10.71 -0.82
CA ARG A 258 -20.93 -12.06 -0.43
C ARG A 258 -21.39 -12.16 1.03
N LEU A 259 -20.69 -11.51 1.95
CA LEU A 259 -21.04 -11.50 3.38
C LEU A 259 -22.31 -10.68 3.68
N SER A 260 -22.62 -9.69 2.84
CA SER A 260 -23.88 -8.93 2.94
C SER A 260 -25.03 -9.54 2.12
N ALA A 261 -24.88 -10.78 1.67
CA ALA A 261 -25.85 -11.50 0.84
C ALA A 261 -26.26 -10.73 -0.45
N GLN A 262 -25.37 -9.89 -0.97
CA GLN A 262 -25.56 -9.17 -2.22
C GLN A 262 -25.04 -9.99 -3.41
N PRO A 263 -25.62 -9.87 -4.61
CA PRO A 263 -25.10 -10.52 -5.79
C PRO A 263 -23.68 -10.04 -6.08
N THR A 264 -22.78 -10.96 -6.40
CA THR A 264 -21.36 -10.65 -6.60
C THR A 264 -20.94 -10.61 -8.07
N GLN A 265 -21.73 -11.24 -8.95
CA GLN A 265 -21.35 -11.45 -10.35
C GLN A 265 -22.50 -11.14 -11.29
N GLY A 266 -22.20 -10.38 -12.35
CA GLY A 266 -23.10 -10.15 -13.48
C GLY A 266 -23.14 -11.31 -14.46
N GLN A 267 -23.99 -11.20 -15.48
CA GLN A 267 -24.11 -12.22 -16.55
C GLN A 267 -22.83 -12.38 -17.37
N ASP A 268 -22.02 -11.32 -17.45
CA ASP A 268 -20.73 -11.28 -18.14
C ASP A 268 -19.56 -11.86 -17.31
N GLY A 269 -19.84 -12.40 -16.13
CA GLY A 269 -18.82 -12.92 -15.22
C GLY A 269 -18.04 -11.87 -14.44
N LYS A 270 -18.33 -10.59 -14.64
CA LYS A 270 -17.66 -9.47 -13.95
C LYS A 270 -18.27 -9.18 -12.59
N LEU A 271 -17.48 -8.52 -11.74
CA LEU A 271 -17.91 -8.11 -10.42
C LEU A 271 -19.02 -7.05 -10.52
N LEU A 272 -20.11 -7.27 -9.78
CA LEU A 272 -21.15 -6.27 -9.60
C LEU A 272 -20.69 -5.22 -8.60
N LEU A 273 -20.86 -3.95 -8.97
CA LEU A 273 -20.42 -2.80 -8.20
C LEU A 273 -21.63 -1.94 -7.80
N ARG A 274 -21.56 -1.25 -6.65
CA ARG A 274 -22.54 -0.23 -6.35
C ARG A 274 -22.41 0.92 -7.36
N GLU A 275 -23.52 1.53 -7.75
CA GLU A 275 -23.55 2.64 -8.71
C GLU A 275 -22.58 3.77 -8.33
N CYS A 276 -22.54 4.14 -7.03
CA CYS A 276 -21.61 5.14 -6.51
C CYS A 276 -20.13 4.75 -6.55
N ASP A 277 -19.80 3.47 -6.71
CA ASP A 277 -18.43 2.96 -6.75
C ASP A 277 -17.97 2.66 -8.20
N ALA A 278 -18.92 2.39 -9.07
CA ALA A 278 -18.69 1.95 -10.45
C ALA A 278 -17.74 2.87 -11.25
N PRO A 279 -17.81 4.20 -11.20
CA PRO A 279 -16.92 5.10 -11.94
C PRO A 279 -15.44 4.93 -11.58
N TYR A 280 -15.12 4.43 -10.38
CA TYR A 280 -13.74 4.30 -9.89
C TYR A 280 -13.09 2.95 -10.23
N PHE A 281 -13.84 2.03 -10.81
CA PHE A 281 -13.34 0.74 -11.27
C PHE A 281 -13.03 0.70 -12.78
N GLY A 282 -13.37 1.73 -13.52
CA GLY A 282 -13.12 1.81 -14.98
C GLY A 282 -11.64 1.89 -15.33
N THR A 283 -10.80 2.43 -14.44
CA THR A 283 -9.35 2.50 -14.60
C THR A 283 -8.66 1.58 -13.60
N LYS A 284 -7.73 0.75 -14.06
CA LYS A 284 -7.00 -0.21 -13.19
C LYS A 284 -6.02 0.45 -12.23
N THR A 285 -5.79 1.73 -12.36
CA THR A 285 -4.81 2.50 -11.58
C THR A 285 -5.45 3.74 -11.01
N GLY A 286 -5.10 4.10 -9.77
CA GLY A 286 -5.51 5.35 -9.16
C GLY A 286 -4.90 6.55 -9.88
N LYS A 287 -5.47 7.71 -9.66
CA LYS A 287 -4.92 8.99 -10.11
C LYS A 287 -4.03 9.57 -9.01
N ILE A 288 -2.96 10.26 -9.38
CA ILE A 288 -2.08 11.00 -8.48
C ILE A 288 -2.07 12.48 -8.84
N GLY A 289 -1.43 13.29 -8.02
CA GLY A 289 -1.46 14.75 -8.15
C GLY A 289 -2.52 15.38 -7.26
N VAL A 290 -2.50 16.69 -7.16
CA VAL A 290 -3.44 17.46 -6.31
C VAL A 290 -4.89 17.21 -6.70
N LEU A 291 -5.15 17.02 -7.98
CA LEU A 291 -6.50 16.71 -8.47
C LEU A 291 -7.10 15.46 -7.84
N ALA A 292 -6.31 14.40 -7.72
CA ALA A 292 -6.77 13.16 -7.10
C ALA A 292 -7.19 13.37 -5.64
N TYR A 293 -6.44 14.17 -4.89
CA TYR A 293 -6.79 14.52 -3.52
C TYR A 293 -8.04 15.39 -3.45
N LYS A 294 -8.15 16.40 -4.32
CA LYS A 294 -9.30 17.30 -4.35
C LYS A 294 -10.55 16.57 -4.77
N GLN A 295 -10.49 15.74 -5.80
CA GLN A 295 -11.60 14.89 -6.23
C GLN A 295 -12.09 13.98 -5.09
N ALA A 296 -11.15 13.34 -4.37
CA ALA A 296 -11.49 12.50 -3.23
C ALA A 296 -12.13 13.30 -2.08
N ASP A 297 -11.64 14.50 -1.78
CA ASP A 297 -12.19 15.38 -0.75
C ASP A 297 -13.61 15.86 -1.12
N THR A 298 -13.81 16.32 -2.35
CA THR A 298 -15.11 16.73 -2.86
C THR A 298 -16.10 15.56 -2.83
N ALA A 299 -15.72 14.41 -3.38
CA ALA A 299 -16.61 13.24 -3.42
C ALA A 299 -17.02 12.76 -2.02
N ARG A 300 -16.11 12.80 -1.04
CA ARG A 300 -16.43 12.45 0.35
C ARG A 300 -17.51 13.32 0.95
N ARG A 301 -17.60 14.58 0.54
CA ARG A 301 -18.56 15.56 1.09
C ARG A 301 -19.87 15.62 0.31
N THR A 302 -19.82 15.45 -1.00
CA THR A 302 -20.96 15.71 -1.90
C THR A 302 -21.65 14.45 -2.40
N GLN A 303 -20.95 13.31 -2.46
CA GLN A 303 -21.50 12.07 -3.03
C GLN A 303 -22.01 11.14 -1.91
N PRO A 304 -23.30 10.80 -1.88
CA PRO A 304 -23.81 9.77 -0.98
C PRO A 304 -23.42 8.37 -1.47
N GLY A 305 -23.48 7.39 -0.57
CA GLY A 305 -23.41 5.98 -0.95
C GLY A 305 -24.75 5.52 -1.55
N SER A 306 -24.70 4.62 -2.53
CA SER A 306 -25.89 3.96 -3.10
C SER A 306 -25.85 2.47 -2.79
N PRO A 307 -26.98 1.83 -2.42
CA PRO A 307 -27.06 0.38 -2.30
C PRO A 307 -27.25 -0.31 -3.66
N ASN A 308 -27.69 0.41 -4.70
CA ASN A 308 -27.94 -0.14 -6.02
C ASN A 308 -26.66 -0.68 -6.65
N VAL A 309 -26.76 -1.75 -7.41
CA VAL A 309 -25.61 -2.38 -8.07
C VAL A 309 -25.76 -2.33 -9.59
N THR A 310 -24.64 -2.17 -10.25
CA THR A 310 -24.52 -2.10 -11.72
C THR A 310 -23.27 -2.83 -12.23
N THR A 311 -23.20 -3.03 -13.53
CA THR A 311 -22.00 -3.53 -14.22
C THR A 311 -21.32 -2.38 -14.96
N VAL A 312 -20.00 -2.42 -15.03
CA VAL A 312 -19.20 -1.39 -15.74
C VAL A 312 -18.20 -2.06 -16.66
N THR A 313 -18.02 -1.49 -17.84
CA THR A 313 -16.94 -1.86 -18.75
C THR A 313 -15.61 -1.70 -18.04
N GLY A 314 -14.80 -2.76 -17.94
CA GLY A 314 -13.53 -2.72 -17.22
C GLY A 314 -13.60 -3.19 -15.75
N ALA A 315 -14.78 -3.51 -15.21
CA ALA A 315 -14.87 -4.15 -13.90
C ALA A 315 -14.04 -5.47 -13.87
N PRO A 316 -13.39 -5.77 -12.73
CA PRO A 316 -12.61 -6.99 -12.60
C PRO A 316 -13.50 -8.24 -12.68
N GLN A 317 -12.92 -9.37 -13.08
CA GLN A 317 -13.61 -10.66 -13.05
C GLN A 317 -13.97 -11.03 -11.60
N ALA A 318 -15.18 -11.51 -11.38
CA ALA A 318 -15.60 -12.09 -10.11
C ALA A 318 -14.95 -13.47 -9.90
N GLY A 319 -15.00 -13.99 -8.68
CA GLY A 319 -14.43 -15.30 -8.35
C GLY A 319 -12.94 -15.27 -8.02
N GLN A 320 -12.34 -14.10 -7.83
CA GLN A 320 -10.99 -14.00 -7.29
C GLN A 320 -11.00 -14.48 -5.84
N SER A 321 -10.60 -15.72 -5.62
CA SER A 321 -10.55 -16.33 -4.30
C SER A 321 -9.39 -15.77 -3.49
N GLY A 322 -9.60 -14.65 -2.82
CA GLY A 322 -8.68 -14.23 -1.75
C GLY A 322 -8.89 -15.14 -0.52
N ASN A 323 -7.84 -15.38 0.21
CA ASN A 323 -7.87 -16.10 1.50
C ASN A 323 -8.42 -15.22 2.64
N GLY A 324 -8.44 -15.74 3.88
CA GLY A 324 -8.95 -15.03 5.07
C GLY A 324 -8.15 -13.78 5.49
N TYR A 325 -7.02 -13.50 4.88
CA TYR A 325 -6.13 -12.38 5.24
C TYR A 325 -6.67 -11.00 4.86
N TYR A 326 -7.78 -10.96 4.13
CA TYR A 326 -8.51 -9.72 3.83
C TYR A 326 -9.59 -9.40 4.88
N ALA A 327 -9.72 -10.18 5.95
CA ALA A 327 -10.79 -10.00 6.94
C ALA A 327 -10.85 -8.58 7.54
N PRO A 328 -9.73 -7.94 7.94
CA PRO A 328 -9.80 -6.58 8.49
C PRO A 328 -10.35 -5.57 7.48
N GLN A 329 -9.86 -5.60 6.25
CA GLN A 329 -10.27 -4.69 5.18
C GLN A 329 -11.75 -4.88 4.84
N VAL A 330 -12.20 -6.14 4.73
CA VAL A 330 -13.60 -6.50 4.45
C VAL A 330 -14.53 -5.99 5.54
N LEU A 331 -14.16 -6.12 6.81
CA LEU A 331 -14.93 -5.58 7.95
C LEU A 331 -15.05 -4.06 7.87
N GLY A 332 -13.97 -3.35 7.54
CA GLY A 332 -14.00 -1.91 7.33
C GLY A 332 -14.93 -1.50 6.17
N ILE A 333 -14.88 -2.21 5.05
CA ILE A 333 -15.76 -1.99 3.89
C ILE A 333 -17.24 -2.24 4.26
N LEU A 334 -17.52 -3.35 4.97
CA LEU A 334 -18.89 -3.66 5.43
C LEU A 334 -19.45 -2.57 6.34
N LEU A 335 -18.64 -2.08 7.30
CA LEU A 335 -19.04 -1.00 8.17
C LEU A 335 -19.34 0.28 7.39
N ALA A 336 -18.49 0.65 6.44
CA ALA A 336 -18.71 1.82 5.60
C ALA A 336 -19.99 1.70 4.75
N ARG A 337 -20.26 0.53 4.18
CA ARG A 337 -21.48 0.25 3.43
C ARG A 337 -22.72 0.33 4.31
N ALA A 338 -22.68 -0.25 5.51
CA ALA A 338 -23.76 -0.17 6.49
C ALA A 338 -24.06 1.27 6.91
N LEU A 339 -23.06 2.15 6.90
CA LEU A 339 -23.20 3.58 7.18
C LEU A 339 -23.52 4.42 5.93
N GLY A 340 -23.83 3.80 4.78
CA GLY A 340 -24.19 4.50 3.54
C GLY A 340 -23.05 5.37 2.97
N LYS A 341 -21.79 4.98 3.13
CA LYS A 341 -20.65 5.78 2.69
C LYS A 341 -20.30 5.53 1.23
N ASN A 342 -19.79 6.59 0.57
CA ASN A 342 -19.29 6.56 -0.81
C ASN A 342 -17.95 5.81 -0.94
N PHE A 343 -17.47 5.67 -2.18
CA PHE A 343 -16.24 4.96 -2.54
C PHE A 343 -15.02 5.37 -1.70
N TYR A 344 -14.67 6.66 -1.67
CA TYR A 344 -13.46 7.13 -1.00
C TYR A 344 -13.50 6.96 0.52
N THR A 345 -14.69 7.11 1.11
CA THR A 345 -14.88 6.87 2.55
C THR A 345 -14.84 5.37 2.83
N MET A 346 -15.47 4.54 2.00
CA MET A 346 -15.42 3.08 2.11
C MET A 346 -13.97 2.57 2.01
N LEU A 347 -13.18 3.06 1.06
CA LEU A 347 -11.76 2.73 0.93
C LEU A 347 -10.98 3.11 2.20
N ALA A 348 -11.23 4.31 2.74
CA ALA A 348 -10.58 4.76 3.97
C ALA A 348 -10.92 3.88 5.18
N TYR A 349 -12.17 3.41 5.33
CA TYR A 349 -12.58 2.49 6.40
C TYR A 349 -11.87 1.13 6.28
N GLY A 350 -11.75 0.59 5.06
CA GLY A 350 -11.00 -0.64 4.81
C GLY A 350 -9.52 -0.50 5.18
N ARG A 351 -8.88 0.61 4.78
CA ARG A 351 -7.48 0.94 5.12
C ARG A 351 -7.28 1.11 6.62
N MET A 352 -8.19 1.82 7.31
CA MET A 352 -8.11 2.03 8.76
C MET A 352 -8.28 0.74 9.55
N ALA A 353 -9.19 -0.14 9.15
CA ALA A 353 -9.36 -1.44 9.79
C ALA A 353 -8.10 -2.32 9.64
N ASN A 354 -7.47 -2.31 8.46
CA ASN A 354 -6.20 -3.00 8.23
C ASN A 354 -5.08 -2.44 9.13
N LEU A 355 -4.96 -1.12 9.20
CA LEU A 355 -3.98 -0.43 10.04
C LEU A 355 -4.16 -0.77 11.53
N LEU A 356 -5.40 -0.76 12.02
CA LEU A 356 -5.70 -1.09 13.41
C LEU A 356 -5.21 -2.50 13.78
N VAL A 357 -5.55 -3.47 12.94
CA VAL A 357 -5.13 -4.87 13.17
C VAL A 357 -3.62 -5.01 13.09
N TYR A 358 -2.97 -4.35 12.12
CA TYR A 358 -1.51 -4.34 12.02
C TYR A 358 -0.86 -3.77 13.29
N ALA A 359 -1.31 -2.61 13.77
CA ALA A 359 -0.74 -1.96 14.95
C ALA A 359 -0.89 -2.83 16.20
N LEU A 360 -2.03 -3.51 16.36
CA LEU A 360 -2.26 -4.45 17.45
C LEU A 360 -1.35 -5.67 17.38
N LEU A 361 -1.16 -6.26 16.19
CA LEU A 361 -0.27 -7.40 15.99
C LEU A 361 1.20 -7.02 16.19
N ALA A 362 1.61 -5.86 15.67
CA ALA A 362 2.97 -5.35 15.88
C ALA A 362 3.26 -5.13 17.38
N ALA A 363 2.32 -4.51 18.09
CA ALA A 363 2.44 -4.33 19.55
C ALA A 363 2.47 -5.67 20.29
N LEU A 364 1.63 -6.63 19.91
CA LEU A 364 1.61 -7.99 20.45
C LEU A 364 2.94 -8.70 20.21
N ALA A 365 3.49 -8.61 19.00
CA ALA A 365 4.80 -9.18 18.69
C ALA A 365 5.89 -8.61 19.60
N VAL A 366 5.90 -7.30 19.82
CA VAL A 366 6.86 -6.65 20.72
C VAL A 366 6.63 -7.09 22.18
N ALA A 367 5.37 -7.23 22.62
CA ALA A 367 5.03 -7.69 23.96
C ALA A 367 5.45 -9.16 24.21
N LEU A 368 5.30 -10.02 23.22
CA LEU A 368 5.73 -11.42 23.28
C LEU A 368 7.26 -11.56 23.27
N ALA A 369 7.97 -10.63 22.66
CA ALA A 369 9.41 -10.74 22.46
C ALA A 369 10.22 -10.57 23.76
N PRO A 370 11.34 -11.29 23.92
CA PRO A 370 12.33 -10.96 24.95
C PRO A 370 12.82 -9.51 24.82
N LYS A 371 13.12 -8.86 25.95
CA LYS A 371 13.54 -7.44 25.99
C LYS A 371 14.67 -7.11 24.96
N ALA A 372 15.62 -8.02 24.79
CA ALA A 372 16.74 -7.83 23.85
C ALA A 372 16.30 -7.78 22.37
N ALA A 373 15.12 -8.32 22.01
CA ALA A 373 14.57 -8.32 20.66
C ALA A 373 13.50 -7.24 20.43
N GLN A 374 12.96 -6.64 21.48
CA GLN A 374 11.85 -5.68 21.38
C GLN A 374 12.20 -4.47 20.51
N GLY A 375 13.40 -3.89 20.68
CA GLY A 375 13.84 -2.75 19.89
C GLY A 375 13.94 -3.04 18.38
N ILE A 376 14.39 -4.24 18.02
CA ILE A 376 14.47 -4.69 16.62
C ILE A 376 13.06 -4.82 16.01
N LEU A 377 12.14 -5.47 16.73
CA LEU A 377 10.76 -5.64 16.26
C LEU A 377 10.03 -4.30 16.15
N THR A 378 10.19 -3.41 17.14
CA THR A 378 9.64 -2.06 17.08
C THR A 378 10.19 -1.28 15.89
N ALA A 379 11.52 -1.26 15.70
CA ALA A 379 12.14 -0.55 14.59
C ALA A 379 11.66 -1.09 13.23
N ALA A 380 11.61 -2.42 13.07
CA ALA A 380 11.11 -3.03 11.84
C ALA A 380 9.61 -2.75 11.60
N ALA A 381 8.79 -2.75 12.66
CA ALA A 381 7.36 -2.48 12.56
C ALA A 381 7.02 -1.02 12.23
N LEU A 382 7.89 -0.08 12.57
CA LEU A 382 7.70 1.35 12.34
C LEU A 382 8.36 1.87 11.05
N LEU A 383 8.94 0.98 10.22
CA LEU A 383 9.44 1.35 8.89
C LEU A 383 8.31 1.89 8.00
N PRO A 384 8.63 2.74 7.03
CA PRO A 384 7.63 3.26 6.09
C PRO A 384 6.86 2.18 5.34
N MET A 385 7.52 1.10 4.84
CA MET A 385 6.86 0.06 4.04
C MET A 385 5.75 -0.67 4.80
N PRO A 386 5.96 -1.24 6.00
CA PRO A 386 4.86 -1.91 6.71
C PRO A 386 3.72 -0.95 7.06
N LEU A 387 4.00 0.33 7.36
CA LEU A 387 2.96 1.31 7.66
C LEU A 387 2.19 1.74 6.41
N GLN A 388 2.84 1.85 5.25
CA GLN A 388 2.18 2.09 3.97
C GLN A 388 1.25 0.92 3.60
N LEU A 389 1.73 -0.32 3.73
CA LEU A 389 0.92 -1.52 3.48
C LEU A 389 -0.26 -1.62 4.46
N ALA A 390 -0.05 -1.28 5.73
CA ALA A 390 -1.11 -1.21 6.74
C ALA A 390 -2.12 -0.10 6.44
N GLY A 391 -1.67 1.04 5.92
CA GLY A 391 -2.51 2.16 5.46
C GLY A 391 -3.13 1.95 4.07
N SER A 392 -3.12 0.73 3.54
CA SER A 392 -3.72 0.33 2.27
C SER A 392 -4.61 -0.89 2.43
N LEU A 393 -5.19 -1.41 1.35
CA LEU A 393 -5.96 -2.67 1.38
C LEU A 393 -5.07 -3.91 1.26
N SER A 394 -3.75 -3.78 1.32
CA SER A 394 -2.84 -4.92 1.19
C SER A 394 -2.98 -5.92 2.33
N PRO A 395 -3.12 -7.23 2.06
CA PRO A 395 -3.12 -8.27 3.08
C PRO A 395 -1.72 -8.50 3.68
N ASP A 396 -0.68 -7.95 3.07
CA ASP A 396 0.70 -8.10 3.53
C ASP A 396 0.92 -7.51 4.93
N ALA A 397 0.15 -6.49 5.33
CA ALA A 397 0.21 -5.93 6.67
C ALA A 397 -0.14 -6.97 7.75
N LEU A 398 -1.25 -7.68 7.56
CA LEU A 398 -1.66 -8.77 8.46
C LEU A 398 -0.61 -9.87 8.50
N LEU A 399 -0.08 -10.26 7.34
CA LEU A 399 0.98 -11.25 7.22
C LEU A 399 2.24 -10.85 8.02
N ILE A 400 2.75 -9.64 7.82
CA ILE A 400 3.94 -9.12 8.51
C ILE A 400 3.72 -9.20 10.02
N GLY A 401 2.57 -8.73 10.50
CA GLY A 401 2.21 -8.78 11.92
C GLY A 401 2.18 -10.20 12.48
N LEU A 402 1.59 -11.14 11.76
CA LEU A 402 1.51 -12.56 12.17
C LEU A 402 2.89 -13.25 12.18
N VAL A 403 3.74 -12.99 11.19
CA VAL A 403 5.11 -13.54 11.16
C VAL A 403 5.95 -12.94 12.29
N PHE A 404 5.79 -11.65 12.58
CA PHE A 404 6.47 -11.01 13.73
C PHE A 404 6.01 -11.62 15.05
N CYS A 405 4.71 -11.87 15.23
CA CYS A 405 4.19 -12.57 16.42
C CYS A 405 4.76 -13.98 16.53
N TYR A 406 4.84 -14.72 15.42
CA TYR A 406 5.39 -16.07 15.40
C TYR A 406 6.87 -16.09 15.80
N LEU A 407 7.70 -15.24 15.20
CA LEU A 407 9.11 -15.09 15.55
C LEU A 407 9.27 -14.69 17.02
N ALA A 408 8.52 -13.71 17.48
CA ALA A 408 8.57 -13.22 18.86
C ALA A 408 8.24 -14.33 19.87
N LEU A 409 7.19 -15.12 19.59
CA LEU A 409 6.79 -16.25 20.42
C LEU A 409 7.86 -17.35 20.43
N CYS A 410 8.44 -17.68 19.28
CA CYS A 410 9.56 -18.63 19.20
C CYS A 410 10.77 -18.16 20.03
N LEU A 411 11.09 -16.86 19.98
CA LEU A 411 12.16 -16.27 20.78
C LEU A 411 11.85 -16.31 22.29
N ARG A 412 10.61 -16.04 22.66
CA ARG A 412 10.14 -16.10 24.05
C ARG A 412 10.26 -17.51 24.63
N LEU A 413 9.78 -18.50 23.89
CA LEU A 413 9.81 -19.91 24.29
C LEU A 413 11.24 -20.52 24.37
N ARG A 414 12.25 -19.80 23.86
CA ARG A 414 13.64 -20.18 24.12
C ARG A 414 14.08 -19.95 25.55
N THR A 415 13.50 -18.98 26.24
CA THR A 415 13.99 -18.48 27.54
C THR A 415 13.23 -19.02 28.72
N HIS A 416 12.06 -19.62 28.52
CA HIS A 416 11.26 -20.20 29.60
C HIS A 416 10.44 -21.42 29.11
N LYS A 417 9.85 -22.15 30.05
CA LYS A 417 8.92 -23.25 29.75
C LYS A 417 7.57 -22.71 29.29
N ALA A 418 7.04 -23.31 28.24
CA ALA A 418 5.78 -22.88 27.64
C ALA A 418 4.59 -23.11 28.56
N ALA A 419 3.73 -22.10 28.67
CA ALA A 419 2.38 -22.25 29.21
C ALA A 419 1.44 -22.85 28.14
N ALA A 420 0.32 -23.42 28.53
CA ALA A 420 -0.61 -24.07 27.61
C ALA A 420 -1.11 -23.12 26.50
N TRP A 421 -1.45 -21.88 26.84
CA TRP A 421 -1.89 -20.88 25.87
C TRP A 421 -0.81 -20.51 24.84
N GLU A 422 0.48 -20.53 25.24
CA GLU A 422 1.60 -20.27 24.32
C GLU A 422 1.80 -21.41 23.32
N LEU A 423 1.56 -22.65 23.73
CA LEU A 423 1.59 -23.81 22.84
C LEU A 423 0.45 -23.75 21.82
N VAL A 424 -0.76 -23.42 22.26
CA VAL A 424 -1.92 -23.21 21.37
C VAL A 424 -1.65 -22.07 20.40
N LEU A 425 -1.17 -20.93 20.90
CA LEU A 425 -0.85 -19.77 20.07
C LEU A 425 0.24 -20.10 19.04
N LEU A 426 1.27 -20.87 19.41
CA LEU A 426 2.32 -21.33 18.48
C LEU A 426 1.73 -22.17 17.33
N ALA A 427 0.85 -23.11 17.66
CA ALA A 427 0.18 -23.96 16.67
C ALA A 427 -0.75 -23.14 15.76
N VAL A 428 -1.55 -22.25 16.33
CA VAL A 428 -2.45 -21.36 15.55
C VAL A 428 -1.66 -20.45 14.63
N LEU A 429 -0.61 -19.78 15.13
CA LEU A 429 0.21 -18.91 14.30
C LEU A 429 0.91 -19.68 13.18
N ALA A 430 1.38 -20.90 13.43
CA ALA A 430 1.96 -21.77 12.40
C ALA A 430 0.92 -22.14 11.32
N ALA A 431 -0.27 -22.57 11.74
CA ALA A 431 -1.36 -22.96 10.85
C ALA A 431 -1.89 -21.78 10.02
N VAL A 432 -1.95 -20.58 10.59
CA VAL A 432 -2.40 -19.38 9.89
C VAL A 432 -1.32 -18.84 8.94
N ASN A 433 -0.05 -18.81 9.33
CA ASN A 433 1.01 -18.28 8.48
C ASN A 433 1.31 -19.16 7.26
N ALA A 434 1.18 -20.48 7.36
CA ALA A 434 1.54 -21.41 6.31
C ALA A 434 0.78 -21.22 4.98
N PRO A 435 -0.57 -21.09 4.95
CA PRO A 435 -1.32 -21.00 3.70
C PRO A 435 -1.31 -19.62 3.05
N ASN A 436 -0.73 -18.59 3.67
CA ASN A 436 -0.83 -17.21 3.20
C ASN A 436 -0.16 -17.01 1.82
N LYS A 437 1.15 -17.04 1.82
CA LYS A 437 1.95 -17.03 0.59
C LYS A 437 2.96 -18.17 0.67
N ALA A 438 3.11 -18.94 -0.40
CA ALA A 438 4.02 -20.10 -0.45
C ALA A 438 5.47 -19.74 -0.03
N ILE A 439 5.88 -18.50 -0.29
CA ILE A 439 7.22 -17.98 0.06
C ILE A 439 7.50 -17.98 1.57
N TYR A 440 6.46 -17.93 2.43
CA TYR A 440 6.66 -17.89 3.89
C TYR A 440 6.44 -19.23 4.58
N LEU A 441 6.08 -20.27 3.84
CA LEU A 441 5.98 -21.62 4.42
C LEU A 441 7.28 -22.02 5.17
N PRO A 442 8.50 -21.75 4.65
CA PRO A 442 9.72 -22.05 5.40
C PRO A 442 9.86 -21.29 6.72
N ALA A 443 9.22 -20.13 6.89
CA ALA A 443 9.29 -19.36 8.14
C ALA A 443 8.74 -20.15 9.34
N VAL A 444 7.86 -21.13 9.11
CA VAL A 444 7.34 -21.99 10.18
C VAL A 444 8.45 -22.84 10.83
N LEU A 445 9.57 -23.08 10.14
CA LEU A 445 10.74 -23.76 10.68
C LEU A 445 11.39 -23.04 11.86
N LEU A 446 11.08 -21.76 12.07
CA LEU A 446 11.55 -21.00 13.24
C LEU A 446 11.15 -21.66 14.57
N CYS A 447 10.09 -22.50 14.63
CA CYS A 447 9.76 -23.23 15.85
C CYS A 447 10.86 -24.22 16.28
N LEU A 448 11.74 -24.64 15.35
CA LEU A 448 12.86 -25.52 15.65
C LEU A 448 13.96 -24.83 16.48
N MET A 449 13.94 -23.49 16.57
CA MET A 449 14.85 -22.77 17.47
C MET A 449 14.50 -22.94 18.96
N ILE A 450 13.27 -23.37 19.27
CA ILE A 450 12.81 -23.56 20.64
C ILE A 450 13.43 -24.82 21.21
N PRO A 451 14.10 -24.78 22.39
CA PRO A 451 14.58 -26.00 23.04
C PRO A 451 13.40 -26.94 23.35
N PRO A 452 13.46 -28.22 22.93
CA PRO A 452 12.33 -29.13 23.06
C PRO A 452 11.85 -29.31 24.51
N GLN A 453 12.75 -29.20 25.48
CA GLN A 453 12.43 -29.27 26.91
C GLN A 453 11.62 -28.08 27.43
N ASN A 454 11.52 -26.98 26.67
CA ASN A 454 10.73 -25.81 27.03
C ASN A 454 9.26 -25.92 26.57
N LEU A 455 8.94 -26.86 25.66
CA LEU A 455 7.61 -26.96 25.06
C LEU A 455 6.58 -27.68 25.95
N LEU A 456 7.01 -28.40 26.99
CA LEU A 456 6.07 -29.06 27.90
C LEU A 456 6.51 -28.93 29.37
N ALA A 457 5.71 -28.24 30.17
CA ALA A 457 5.94 -28.09 31.59
C ALA A 457 5.69 -29.43 32.32
N GLY A 458 6.42 -29.68 33.40
CA GLY A 458 6.19 -30.84 34.28
C GLY A 458 6.90 -32.14 33.90
N THR A 459 7.56 -32.24 32.77
CA THR A 459 8.36 -33.40 32.39
C THR A 459 9.86 -33.12 32.46
N ALA A 460 10.62 -34.12 32.92
CA ALA A 460 12.09 -34.02 33.01
C ALA A 460 12.78 -35.13 32.20
N GLY A 461 14.06 -34.94 31.87
CA GLY A 461 14.88 -35.94 31.24
C GLY A 461 14.60 -36.26 29.77
N LYS A 462 14.80 -37.50 29.37
CA LYS A 462 14.69 -37.94 27.97
C LYS A 462 13.26 -37.82 27.42
N THR A 463 12.27 -38.02 28.28
CA THR A 463 10.83 -37.93 27.92
C THR A 463 10.42 -36.51 27.55
N ALA A 464 10.94 -35.50 28.26
CA ALA A 464 10.67 -34.08 27.94
C ALA A 464 11.17 -33.71 26.53
N VAL A 465 12.39 -34.17 26.18
CA VAL A 465 12.98 -33.92 24.86
C VAL A 465 12.15 -34.57 23.76
N LEU A 466 11.74 -35.83 23.93
CA LEU A 466 10.95 -36.56 22.93
C LEU A 466 9.58 -35.88 22.74
N ARG A 467 8.89 -35.55 23.83
CA ARG A 467 7.58 -34.86 23.77
C ARG A 467 7.69 -33.48 23.13
N GLY A 468 8.78 -32.75 23.40
CA GLY A 468 9.04 -31.46 22.76
C GLY A 468 9.24 -31.60 21.25
N HIS A 469 9.97 -32.63 20.81
CA HIS A 469 10.14 -32.93 19.37
C HIS A 469 8.84 -33.37 18.73
N LEU A 470 8.00 -34.15 19.43
CA LEU A 470 6.64 -34.47 18.96
C LEU A 470 5.80 -33.21 18.74
N TRP A 471 5.88 -32.25 19.67
CA TRP A 471 5.16 -30.99 19.54
C TRP A 471 5.67 -30.16 18.34
N GLN A 472 7.00 -30.02 18.17
CA GLN A 472 7.59 -29.36 17.02
C GLN A 472 7.17 -30.00 15.70
N ALA A 473 7.22 -31.32 15.62
CA ALA A 473 6.78 -32.08 14.44
C ALA A 473 5.27 -31.89 14.20
N GLY A 474 4.46 -31.89 15.25
CA GLY A 474 3.03 -31.63 15.17
C GLY A 474 2.70 -30.23 14.64
N VAL A 475 3.39 -29.20 15.12
CA VAL A 475 3.24 -27.81 14.63
C VAL A 475 3.60 -27.71 13.15
N LEU A 476 4.69 -28.34 12.71
CA LEU A 476 5.11 -28.33 11.29
C LEU A 476 4.18 -29.17 10.42
N GLY A 477 3.68 -30.31 10.94
CA GLY A 477 2.66 -31.12 10.26
C GLY A 477 1.34 -30.38 10.09
N LEU A 478 0.91 -29.66 11.14
CA LEU A 478 -0.29 -28.80 11.07
C LEU A 478 -0.15 -27.69 10.03
N ALA A 479 1.02 -27.05 9.99
CA ALA A 479 1.34 -26.03 8.99
C ALA A 479 1.32 -26.61 7.57
N ALA A 480 1.90 -27.79 7.36
CA ALA A 480 1.87 -28.48 6.07
C ALA A 480 0.44 -28.84 5.67
N ALA A 481 -0.37 -29.37 6.59
CA ALA A 481 -1.78 -29.69 6.37
C ALA A 481 -2.60 -28.43 6.00
N SER A 482 -2.41 -27.35 6.73
CA SER A 482 -3.08 -26.06 6.46
C SER A 482 -2.71 -25.50 5.09
N TRP A 483 -1.42 -25.55 4.73
CA TRP A 483 -0.94 -25.15 3.41
C TRP A 483 -1.55 -26.00 2.30
N CYS A 484 -1.54 -27.31 2.45
CA CYS A 484 -2.12 -28.24 1.48
C CYS A 484 -3.62 -28.01 1.31
N ALA A 485 -4.36 -27.85 2.40
CA ALA A 485 -5.80 -27.59 2.35
C ALA A 485 -6.15 -26.30 1.55
N ALA A 486 -5.30 -25.27 1.64
CA ALA A 486 -5.56 -23.99 1.00
C ALA A 486 -5.00 -23.90 -0.44
N ASN A 487 -3.88 -24.55 -0.75
CA ASN A 487 -3.10 -24.27 -1.96
C ASN A 487 -2.92 -25.48 -2.90
N LEU A 488 -3.06 -26.71 -2.40
CA LEU A 488 -2.71 -27.88 -3.21
C LEU A 488 -3.66 -28.08 -4.39
N GLY A 489 -4.95 -27.73 -4.25
CA GLY A 489 -5.90 -27.75 -5.37
C GLY A 489 -5.51 -26.80 -6.51
N THR A 490 -4.89 -25.64 -6.17
CA THR A 490 -4.32 -24.71 -7.15
C THR A 490 -3.04 -25.26 -7.76
N ALA A 491 -2.16 -25.87 -6.97
CA ALA A 491 -0.95 -26.51 -7.45
C ALA A 491 -1.23 -27.69 -8.37
N LEU A 492 -2.23 -28.53 -8.06
CA LEU A 492 -2.61 -29.68 -8.90
C LEU A 492 -3.26 -29.28 -10.22
N ARG A 493 -3.98 -28.14 -10.27
CA ARG A 493 -4.47 -27.57 -11.54
C ARG A 493 -3.33 -27.24 -12.50
N PHE A 494 -2.19 -26.83 -11.96
CA PHE A 494 -0.96 -26.62 -12.75
C PHE A 494 -0.44 -27.90 -13.42
N PHE A 495 -0.77 -29.08 -12.89
CA PHE A 495 -0.43 -30.39 -13.45
C PHE A 495 -1.58 -31.02 -14.24
N GLY A 496 -2.61 -30.23 -14.60
CA GLY A 496 -3.74 -30.72 -15.41
C GLY A 496 -4.74 -31.63 -14.69
N SER A 497 -4.65 -31.75 -13.36
CA SER A 497 -5.57 -32.54 -12.56
C SER A 497 -6.68 -31.66 -11.94
N HIS A 498 -7.94 -32.07 -12.12
CA HIS A 498 -9.11 -31.39 -11.56
C HIS A 498 -9.55 -31.96 -10.19
N ALA A 499 -8.79 -32.88 -9.62
CA ALA A 499 -9.11 -33.48 -8.34
C ALA A 499 -8.86 -32.46 -7.20
N GLY A 500 -9.93 -31.96 -6.60
CA GLY A 500 -9.85 -31.26 -5.32
C GLY A 500 -9.36 -32.24 -4.25
N LEU A 501 -8.24 -31.92 -3.57
CA LEU A 501 -7.85 -32.71 -2.40
C LEU A 501 -8.86 -32.45 -1.29
N GLY A 502 -9.50 -33.48 -0.82
CA GLY A 502 -10.33 -33.42 0.37
C GLY A 502 -9.51 -33.15 1.62
N GLY A 503 -10.13 -32.60 2.65
CA GLY A 503 -9.47 -32.29 3.94
C GLY A 503 -8.71 -33.47 4.55
N ALA A 504 -9.18 -34.70 4.33
CA ALA A 504 -8.52 -35.96 4.75
C ALA A 504 -7.12 -36.13 4.12
N ALA A 505 -6.99 -35.83 2.81
CA ALA A 505 -5.69 -35.93 2.13
C ALA A 505 -4.70 -34.86 2.63
N ALA A 506 -5.16 -33.64 2.90
CA ALA A 506 -4.34 -32.60 3.49
C ALA A 506 -3.84 -32.98 4.90
N LEU A 507 -4.71 -33.58 5.73
CA LEU A 507 -4.33 -34.08 7.05
C LEU A 507 -3.32 -35.24 6.95
N LEU A 508 -3.49 -36.15 5.98
CA LEU A 508 -2.53 -37.23 5.76
C LEU A 508 -1.14 -36.70 5.38
N ILE A 509 -1.07 -35.74 4.46
CA ILE A 509 0.19 -35.07 4.07
C ILE A 509 0.82 -34.39 5.29
N GLY A 510 0.02 -33.69 6.10
CA GLY A 510 0.47 -33.10 7.36
C GLY A 510 1.01 -34.13 8.34
N ALA A 511 0.36 -35.28 8.50
CA ALA A 511 0.84 -36.36 9.34
C ALA A 511 2.14 -36.98 8.84
N VAL A 512 2.27 -37.20 7.54
CA VAL A 512 3.52 -37.69 6.91
C VAL A 512 4.65 -36.68 7.12
N ALA A 513 4.41 -35.39 6.88
CA ALA A 513 5.38 -34.33 7.12
C ALA A 513 5.84 -34.31 8.60
N ALA A 514 4.87 -34.41 9.54
CA ALA A 514 5.18 -34.50 10.97
C ALA A 514 6.06 -35.71 11.31
N ALA A 515 5.73 -36.90 10.75
CA ALA A 515 6.51 -38.11 10.96
C ALA A 515 7.95 -38.00 10.45
N CYS A 516 8.12 -37.43 9.23
CA CYS A 516 9.44 -37.18 8.65
C CYS A 516 10.28 -36.22 9.52
N VAL A 517 9.68 -35.11 9.94
CA VAL A 517 10.36 -34.13 10.82
C VAL A 517 10.74 -34.77 12.16
N LEU A 518 9.83 -35.52 12.77
CA LEU A 518 10.09 -36.24 14.01
C LEU A 518 11.26 -37.21 13.87
N ALA A 519 11.29 -38.00 12.77
CA ALA A 519 12.38 -38.93 12.50
C ALA A 519 13.72 -38.18 12.41
N VAL A 520 13.79 -37.07 11.70
CA VAL A 520 15.00 -36.24 11.57
C VAL A 520 15.44 -35.69 12.94
N LEU A 521 14.49 -35.14 13.72
CA LEU A 521 14.78 -34.58 15.05
C LEU A 521 15.27 -35.67 16.04
N CYS A 522 14.65 -36.85 16.02
CA CYS A 522 15.08 -37.99 16.83
C CYS A 522 16.44 -38.51 16.43
N ALA A 523 16.75 -38.61 15.13
CA ALA A 523 18.05 -38.99 14.61
C ALA A 523 19.13 -37.99 15.04
N PHE A 524 18.83 -36.68 14.91
CA PHE A 524 19.75 -35.63 15.38
C PHE A 524 20.01 -35.71 16.88
N ALA A 525 18.96 -35.83 17.71
CA ALA A 525 19.08 -35.98 19.15
C ALA A 525 19.91 -37.24 19.54
N ARG A 526 19.73 -38.34 18.80
CA ARG A 526 20.53 -39.60 19.02
C ARG A 526 22.00 -39.39 18.66
N CYS A 527 22.27 -38.75 17.53
CA CYS A 527 23.66 -38.46 17.09
C CYS A 527 24.35 -37.49 18.06
N ARG A 528 23.65 -36.50 18.55
CA ARG A 528 24.16 -35.55 19.55
C ARG A 528 24.56 -36.25 20.87
N ARG A 529 23.73 -37.18 21.37
CA ARG A 529 24.05 -37.98 22.55
C ARG A 529 25.31 -38.87 22.36
N ARG A 530 25.59 -39.26 21.12
CA ARG A 530 26.75 -40.11 20.74
C ARG A 530 27.97 -39.31 20.29
N ASN A 531 27.94 -37.97 20.40
CA ASN A 531 28.95 -37.07 19.88
C ASN A 531 29.25 -37.27 18.36
N THR A 532 28.28 -37.70 17.61
CA THR A 532 28.37 -37.95 16.16
C THR A 532 27.61 -36.90 15.34
N GLU A 533 27.46 -35.69 15.86
CA GLU A 533 26.71 -34.58 15.18
C GLU A 533 27.28 -34.27 13.79
N LYS A 534 28.64 -34.33 13.63
CA LYS A 534 29.27 -34.11 12.32
C LYS A 534 28.80 -35.11 11.28
N ARG A 535 28.66 -36.40 11.68
CA ARG A 535 28.14 -37.45 10.78
C ARG A 535 26.68 -37.21 10.43
N PHE A 536 25.86 -36.79 11.40
CA PHE A 536 24.45 -36.43 11.14
C PHE A 536 24.37 -35.31 10.10
N TRP A 537 25.12 -34.22 10.28
CA TRP A 537 25.09 -33.11 9.35
C TRP A 537 25.60 -33.49 7.96
N LEU A 538 26.61 -34.35 7.88
CA LEU A 538 27.11 -34.90 6.62
C LEU A 538 25.99 -35.72 5.90
N VAL A 539 25.38 -36.68 6.61
CA VAL A 539 24.31 -37.49 6.06
C VAL A 539 23.09 -36.64 5.67
N PHE A 540 22.72 -35.67 6.50
CA PHE A 540 21.65 -34.72 6.21
C PHE A 540 21.95 -33.89 4.94
N ALA A 541 23.14 -33.34 4.83
CA ALA A 541 23.57 -32.59 3.64
C ALA A 541 23.57 -33.47 2.38
N LEU A 542 24.07 -34.71 2.47
CA LEU A 542 24.03 -35.68 1.37
C LEU A 542 22.60 -36.03 0.99
N GLY A 543 21.69 -36.16 1.98
CA GLY A 543 20.26 -36.40 1.75
C GLY A 543 19.59 -35.21 1.03
N VAL A 544 19.88 -33.99 1.44
CA VAL A 544 19.40 -32.76 0.78
C VAL A 544 19.92 -32.66 -0.65
N LEU A 545 21.24 -32.98 -0.85
CA LEU A 545 21.85 -33.00 -2.19
C LEU A 545 21.20 -34.07 -3.08
N ALA A 546 20.97 -35.28 -2.53
CA ALA A 546 20.30 -36.35 -3.26
C ALA A 546 18.85 -35.97 -3.63
N ALA A 547 18.12 -35.35 -2.70
CA ALA A 547 16.77 -34.83 -2.98
C ALA A 547 16.79 -33.74 -4.06
N ALA A 548 17.73 -32.80 -3.98
CA ALA A 548 17.91 -31.76 -4.99
C ALA A 548 18.26 -32.36 -6.36
N ALA A 549 19.14 -33.36 -6.39
CA ALA A 549 19.50 -34.08 -7.62
C ALA A 549 18.30 -34.86 -8.21
N ALA A 550 17.47 -35.46 -7.36
CA ALA A 550 16.24 -36.14 -7.79
C ALA A 550 15.23 -35.14 -8.38
N VAL A 551 15.01 -34.00 -7.70
CA VAL A 551 14.15 -32.93 -8.21
C VAL A 551 14.68 -32.40 -9.55
N PHE A 552 16.01 -32.19 -9.66
CA PHE A 552 16.64 -31.76 -10.90
C PHE A 552 16.45 -32.79 -12.03
N ALA A 553 16.66 -34.07 -11.74
CA ALA A 553 16.50 -35.15 -12.72
C ALA A 553 15.04 -35.30 -13.19
N VAL A 554 14.07 -35.15 -12.28
CA VAL A 554 12.64 -35.17 -12.63
C VAL A 554 12.27 -33.93 -13.44
N ALA A 555 12.66 -32.73 -12.98
CA ALA A 555 12.38 -31.48 -13.66
C ALA A 555 12.95 -31.47 -15.10
N ARG A 556 14.13 -32.07 -15.27
CA ARG A 556 14.78 -32.19 -16.58
C ARG A 556 14.08 -33.15 -17.57
N ARG A 557 13.16 -33.99 -17.07
CA ARG A 557 12.32 -34.87 -17.91
C ARG A 557 10.98 -34.23 -18.26
N MET A 558 10.63 -33.11 -17.61
CA MET A 558 9.38 -32.41 -17.90
C MET A 558 9.51 -31.60 -19.19
N PRO A 559 8.42 -31.45 -19.97
CA PRO A 559 8.46 -30.68 -21.19
C PRO A 559 8.75 -29.19 -20.90
N VAL A 560 9.54 -28.59 -21.79
CA VAL A 560 9.83 -27.15 -21.77
C VAL A 560 9.52 -26.57 -23.15
N PRO A 561 9.30 -25.27 -23.28
CA PRO A 561 9.09 -24.62 -24.56
C PRO A 561 10.25 -24.91 -25.52
N THR A 562 9.92 -25.24 -26.77
CA THR A 562 10.92 -25.41 -27.85
C THR A 562 11.51 -24.05 -28.22
N PRO A 563 12.69 -23.99 -28.88
CA PRO A 563 13.26 -22.73 -29.34
C PRO A 563 12.31 -21.90 -30.22
N GLU A 564 11.48 -22.55 -31.02
CA GLU A 564 10.46 -21.91 -31.85
C GLU A 564 9.36 -21.25 -31.01
N MET A 565 8.89 -21.95 -29.97
CA MET A 565 7.90 -21.41 -29.03
C MET A 565 8.48 -20.24 -28.19
N MET A 566 9.78 -20.23 -27.92
CA MET A 566 10.41 -19.15 -27.14
C MET A 566 10.45 -17.80 -27.90
N VAL A 567 10.31 -17.83 -29.22
CA VAL A 567 10.26 -16.61 -30.07
C VAL A 567 8.84 -16.01 -30.10
N GLU A 568 7.83 -16.80 -29.75
CA GLU A 568 6.44 -16.35 -29.69
C GLU A 568 6.27 -15.16 -28.74
N ARG A 569 5.48 -14.18 -29.17
CA ARG A 569 5.18 -12.96 -28.41
C ARG A 569 3.69 -12.72 -28.37
N LEU A 570 3.22 -12.30 -27.21
CA LEU A 570 1.88 -11.75 -26.99
C LEU A 570 1.78 -10.34 -27.62
N PRO A 571 0.58 -9.79 -27.83
CA PRO A 571 0.40 -8.42 -28.38
C PRO A 571 1.14 -7.33 -27.60
N ASN A 572 1.40 -7.54 -26.31
CA ASN A 572 2.19 -6.64 -25.46
C ASN A 572 3.71 -6.85 -25.58
N GLY A 573 4.19 -7.71 -26.48
CA GLY A 573 5.61 -8.03 -26.70
C GLY A 573 6.21 -9.04 -25.70
N GLU A 574 5.46 -9.51 -24.71
CA GLU A 574 5.93 -10.49 -23.73
C GLU A 574 5.88 -11.92 -24.29
N SER A 575 6.73 -12.81 -23.75
CA SER A 575 6.62 -14.25 -24.00
C SER A 575 5.43 -14.82 -23.25
N PRO A 576 4.62 -15.70 -23.86
CA PRO A 576 3.58 -16.44 -23.15
C PRO A 576 4.16 -17.50 -22.16
N TYR A 577 5.45 -17.78 -22.23
CA TYR A 577 6.15 -18.74 -21.39
C TYR A 577 7.01 -18.05 -20.34
N CYS A 578 7.08 -18.66 -19.13
CA CYS A 578 7.81 -18.12 -17.99
C CYS A 578 8.99 -19.03 -17.58
N TYR A 579 9.90 -18.51 -16.74
CA TYR A 579 11.01 -19.27 -16.14
C TYR A 579 10.46 -20.26 -15.10
N THR A 580 10.06 -21.43 -15.55
CA THR A 580 9.62 -22.52 -14.66
C THR A 580 10.83 -23.30 -14.11
N VAL A 581 10.63 -24.11 -13.05
CA VAL A 581 11.68 -25.00 -12.53
C VAL A 581 12.19 -25.97 -13.59
N PRO A 582 11.34 -26.63 -14.41
CA PRO A 582 11.80 -27.43 -15.55
C PRO A 582 12.69 -26.63 -16.53
N TYR A 583 12.25 -25.42 -16.91
CA TYR A 583 13.03 -24.55 -17.79
C TYR A 583 14.41 -24.23 -17.19
N ALA A 584 14.44 -23.85 -15.92
CA ALA A 584 15.70 -23.56 -15.20
C ALA A 584 16.65 -24.74 -15.16
N CYS A 585 16.13 -25.97 -15.02
CA CYS A 585 16.95 -27.19 -15.05
C CYS A 585 17.46 -27.55 -16.44
N HIS A 586 16.75 -27.16 -17.52
CA HIS A 586 17.23 -27.34 -18.89
C HIS A 586 18.23 -26.27 -19.31
N TYR A 587 17.94 -25.01 -18.99
CA TYR A 587 18.71 -23.84 -19.38
C TYR A 587 19.37 -23.15 -18.19
N VAL A 588 20.18 -23.92 -17.44
CA VAL A 588 20.81 -23.49 -16.20
C VAL A 588 21.61 -22.19 -16.38
N THR A 589 22.42 -22.10 -17.45
CA THR A 589 23.28 -20.94 -17.69
C THR A 589 22.45 -19.66 -17.96
N VAL A 590 21.36 -19.79 -18.74
CA VAL A 590 20.46 -18.66 -19.05
C VAL A 590 19.78 -18.17 -17.78
N THR A 591 19.23 -19.11 -17.00
CA THR A 591 18.58 -18.79 -15.73
C THR A 591 19.53 -18.15 -14.73
N LEU A 592 20.76 -18.69 -14.61
CA LEU A 592 21.77 -18.13 -13.71
C LEU A 592 22.17 -16.72 -14.13
N LYS A 593 22.37 -16.46 -15.45
CA LYS A 593 22.64 -15.11 -15.95
C LYS A 593 21.52 -14.14 -15.58
N MET A 594 20.25 -14.54 -15.79
CA MET A 594 19.09 -13.74 -15.41
C MET A 594 19.08 -13.43 -13.91
N LEU A 595 19.34 -14.42 -13.04
CA LEU A 595 19.36 -14.23 -11.58
C LEU A 595 20.50 -13.31 -11.14
N VAL A 596 21.72 -13.48 -11.68
CA VAL A 596 22.87 -12.62 -11.37
C VAL A 596 22.60 -11.20 -11.82
N ARG A 597 22.10 -11.03 -13.04
CA ARG A 597 21.74 -9.71 -13.57
C ARG A 597 20.67 -9.05 -12.71
N SER A 598 19.64 -9.80 -12.30
CA SER A 598 18.59 -9.30 -11.38
C SER A 598 19.18 -8.84 -10.06
N ALA A 599 20.11 -9.60 -9.47
CA ALA A 599 20.75 -9.24 -8.21
C ALA A 599 21.57 -7.94 -8.34
N VAL A 600 22.21 -7.71 -9.48
CA VAL A 600 22.99 -6.48 -9.73
C VAL A 600 22.06 -5.29 -10.00
N GLU A 601 21.08 -5.44 -10.90
CA GLU A 601 20.27 -4.32 -11.37
C GLU A 601 19.10 -3.96 -10.42
N GLN A 602 18.51 -4.97 -9.73
CA GLN A 602 17.30 -4.76 -8.93
C GLN A 602 17.54 -4.71 -7.41
N SER A 603 18.76 -4.99 -6.94
CA SER A 603 19.02 -4.93 -5.48
C SER A 603 18.72 -3.58 -4.85
N PRO A 604 18.93 -2.41 -5.51
CA PRO A 604 18.49 -1.12 -4.95
C PRO A 604 16.98 -1.05 -4.76
N LEU A 605 16.20 -1.54 -5.74
CA LEU A 605 14.74 -1.58 -5.67
C LEU A 605 14.25 -2.49 -4.55
N TRP A 606 14.89 -3.65 -4.36
CA TRP A 606 14.53 -4.55 -3.27
C TRP A 606 14.81 -3.93 -1.91
N LEU A 607 15.96 -3.24 -1.76
CA LEU A 607 16.27 -2.54 -0.52
C LEU A 607 15.27 -1.40 -0.26
N GLN A 608 14.98 -0.59 -1.26
CA GLN A 608 13.97 0.48 -1.18
C GLN A 608 12.59 -0.09 -0.79
N GLY A 609 12.19 -1.21 -1.40
CA GLY A 609 10.94 -1.91 -1.09
C GLY A 609 10.90 -2.52 0.32
N ILE A 610 12.04 -2.90 0.92
CA ILE A 610 12.12 -3.33 2.34
C ILE A 610 11.93 -2.13 3.25
N LEU A 611 12.61 -1.02 2.96
CA LEU A 611 12.61 0.17 3.80
C LEU A 611 11.33 0.99 3.64
N GLY A 612 10.72 1.01 2.45
CA GLY A 612 9.58 1.86 2.11
C GLY A 612 10.00 3.25 1.66
N THR A 613 11.15 3.36 1.00
CA THR A 613 11.60 4.59 0.36
C THR A 613 11.17 4.70 -1.09
N THR A 614 10.51 3.68 -1.63
CA THR A 614 9.70 3.74 -2.85
C THR A 614 8.24 3.59 -2.47
N LEU A 615 7.45 4.59 -2.80
CA LEU A 615 6.03 4.66 -2.53
C LEU A 615 5.23 4.45 -3.82
N GLY A 616 3.95 4.11 -3.68
CA GLY A 616 3.05 3.92 -4.81
C GLY A 616 3.18 2.53 -5.45
N GLU A 617 2.48 2.35 -6.57
CA GLU A 617 2.55 1.15 -7.39
C GLU A 617 3.86 1.17 -8.20
N PRO A 618 4.80 0.26 -7.98
CA PRO A 618 6.15 0.36 -8.54
C PRO A 618 6.21 0.39 -10.08
N ILE A 619 5.21 -0.17 -10.74
CA ILE A 619 5.16 -0.26 -12.21
C ILE A 619 4.56 1.00 -12.82
N VAL A 620 3.56 1.61 -12.15
CA VAL A 620 2.76 2.71 -12.72
C VAL A 620 3.16 4.06 -12.11
N TYR A 621 3.32 4.11 -10.79
CA TYR A 621 3.57 5.33 -10.03
C TYR A 621 4.72 5.13 -9.06
N ARG A 622 5.93 4.96 -9.59
CA ARG A 622 7.12 4.86 -8.75
C ARG A 622 7.46 6.24 -8.20
N ILE A 623 7.32 6.40 -6.90
CA ILE A 623 7.66 7.62 -6.17
C ILE A 623 8.80 7.31 -5.23
N ASP A 624 10.01 7.72 -5.61
CA ASP A 624 11.20 7.52 -4.80
C ASP A 624 11.43 8.72 -3.88
N VAL A 625 11.42 8.48 -2.57
CA VAL A 625 11.84 9.49 -1.59
C VAL A 625 13.38 9.55 -1.52
N SER A 626 13.90 10.61 -0.91
CA SER A 626 15.34 10.84 -0.82
C SER A 626 16.13 9.62 -0.34
N TRP A 627 17.18 9.25 -1.06
CA TRP A 627 18.08 8.16 -0.68
C TRP A 627 18.75 8.38 0.70
N LEU A 628 18.87 9.65 1.16
CA LEU A 628 19.37 9.97 2.50
C LEU A 628 18.46 9.42 3.60
N ILE A 629 17.14 9.44 3.40
CA ILE A 629 16.18 8.82 4.32
C ILE A 629 16.42 7.30 4.35
N GLY A 630 16.60 6.69 3.19
CA GLY A 630 16.91 5.26 3.09
C GLY A 630 18.19 4.87 3.82
N LEU A 631 19.25 5.63 3.62
CA LEU A 631 20.51 5.45 4.34
C LEU A 631 20.32 5.60 5.86
N GLY A 632 19.60 6.64 6.27
CA GLY A 632 19.27 6.87 7.68
C GLY A 632 18.49 5.69 8.30
N LEU A 633 17.52 5.11 7.57
CA LEU A 633 16.77 3.93 8.01
C LEU A 633 17.68 2.70 8.16
N VAL A 634 18.58 2.45 7.20
CA VAL A 634 19.57 1.35 7.29
C VAL A 634 20.45 1.54 8.54
N LEU A 635 20.98 2.75 8.77
CA LEU A 635 21.80 3.05 9.93
C LEU A 635 21.00 2.88 11.25
N ALA A 636 19.75 3.34 11.30
CA ALA A 636 18.90 3.16 12.48
C ALA A 636 18.63 1.66 12.78
N LEU A 637 18.38 0.85 11.75
CA LEU A 637 18.21 -0.59 11.89
C LEU A 637 19.53 -1.27 12.33
N ALA A 638 20.67 -0.86 11.77
CA ALA A 638 21.97 -1.33 12.19
C ALA A 638 22.23 -1.03 13.67
N VAL A 639 21.90 0.21 14.11
CA VAL A 639 22.01 0.61 15.52
C VAL A 639 21.09 -0.21 16.44
N ALA A 640 19.87 -0.53 16.00
CA ALA A 640 18.95 -1.42 16.73
C ALA A 640 19.52 -2.86 16.88
N ALA A 641 20.31 -3.28 15.90
CA ALA A 641 20.93 -4.61 15.85
C ALA A 641 22.27 -4.70 16.59
N LEU A 642 22.82 -3.61 17.15
CA LEU A 642 24.07 -3.65 17.89
C LEU A 642 23.91 -4.41 19.22
N PRO A 643 24.82 -5.36 19.55
CA PRO A 643 24.81 -6.03 20.83
C PRO A 643 25.30 -5.10 21.95
N VAL A 644 24.66 -5.21 23.12
CA VAL A 644 25.07 -4.48 24.33
C VAL A 644 26.22 -5.20 24.99
N GLN A 645 27.22 -4.45 25.46
CA GLN A 645 28.37 -5.00 26.17
C GLN A 645 27.92 -5.82 27.40
N GLY A 646 28.44 -7.02 27.59
CA GLY A 646 28.08 -7.92 28.69
C GLY A 646 26.73 -8.63 28.55
N SER A 647 25.97 -8.38 27.48
CA SER A 647 24.74 -9.14 27.22
C SER A 647 25.04 -10.55 26.69
N THR A 648 24.23 -11.52 27.14
CA THR A 648 24.29 -12.88 26.58
C THR A 648 23.67 -12.92 25.20
N PRO A 649 24.28 -13.61 24.22
CA PRO A 649 23.70 -13.77 22.89
C PRO A 649 22.32 -14.40 22.95
N LEU A 650 21.35 -13.80 22.28
CA LEU A 650 19.97 -14.31 22.23
C LEU A 650 19.88 -15.65 21.49
N LEU A 651 20.72 -15.85 20.48
CA LEU A 651 20.79 -17.06 19.68
C LEU A 651 22.12 -17.77 19.95
N GLY A 652 22.08 -19.05 20.33
CA GLY A 652 23.27 -19.89 20.34
C GLY A 652 23.73 -20.18 18.90
N ARG A 653 25.00 -20.58 18.71
CA ARG A 653 25.63 -20.80 17.40
C ARG A 653 24.78 -21.66 16.45
N HIS A 654 24.31 -22.82 16.90
CA HIS A 654 23.50 -23.72 16.07
C HIS A 654 22.14 -23.13 15.72
N THR A 655 21.53 -22.42 16.67
CA THR A 655 20.26 -21.72 16.44
C THR A 655 20.41 -20.58 15.43
N ALA A 656 21.50 -19.81 15.51
CA ALA A 656 21.80 -18.77 14.53
C ALA A 656 21.91 -19.33 13.10
N TRP A 657 22.60 -20.47 12.93
CA TRP A 657 22.64 -21.17 11.64
C TRP A 657 21.28 -21.67 11.19
N GLY A 658 20.45 -22.19 12.10
CA GLY A 658 19.06 -22.57 11.79
C GLY A 658 18.21 -21.41 11.32
N VAL A 659 18.29 -20.26 12.00
CA VAL A 659 17.59 -19.02 11.61
C VAL A 659 18.11 -18.53 10.25
N ALA A 660 19.41 -18.50 10.03
CA ALA A 660 20.02 -18.12 8.75
C ALA A 660 19.55 -19.03 7.61
N GLY A 661 19.51 -20.35 7.85
CA GLY A 661 18.96 -21.32 6.89
C GLY A 661 17.50 -21.09 6.59
N THR A 662 16.68 -20.76 7.60
CA THR A 662 15.25 -20.43 7.39
C THR A 662 15.10 -19.15 6.56
N VAL A 663 15.86 -18.11 6.84
CA VAL A 663 15.87 -16.87 6.04
C VAL A 663 16.25 -17.19 4.59
N LEU A 664 17.31 -17.97 4.39
CA LEU A 664 17.72 -18.37 3.05
C LEU A 664 16.64 -19.16 2.31
N CYS A 665 15.96 -20.09 2.98
CA CYS A 665 14.83 -20.84 2.39
C CYS A 665 13.69 -19.91 1.96
N VAL A 666 13.36 -18.88 2.75
CA VAL A 666 12.33 -17.87 2.38
C VAL A 666 12.78 -17.07 1.15
N VAL A 667 14.06 -16.64 1.12
CA VAL A 667 14.60 -15.91 -0.05
C VAL A 667 14.56 -16.80 -1.30
N CYS A 668 15.01 -18.04 -1.21
CA CYS A 668 14.96 -19.00 -2.32
C CYS A 668 13.52 -19.25 -2.79
N ALA A 669 12.58 -19.40 -1.85
CA ALA A 669 11.15 -19.56 -2.20
C ALA A 669 10.60 -18.32 -2.92
N ALA A 670 10.96 -17.12 -2.46
CA ALA A 670 10.56 -15.87 -3.11
C ALA A 670 11.11 -15.77 -4.54
N VAL A 671 12.38 -16.14 -4.75
CA VAL A 671 13.00 -16.17 -6.08
C VAL A 671 12.31 -17.18 -7.00
N VAL A 672 12.08 -18.41 -6.53
CA VAL A 672 11.44 -19.47 -7.34
C VAL A 672 10.00 -19.08 -7.72
N VAL A 673 9.22 -18.54 -6.79
CA VAL A 673 7.86 -18.06 -7.08
C VAL A 673 7.91 -16.91 -8.09
N SER A 674 8.82 -15.95 -7.94
CA SER A 674 8.94 -14.83 -8.89
C SER A 674 9.39 -15.29 -10.28
N MET A 675 10.27 -16.30 -10.36
CA MET A 675 10.65 -16.91 -11.64
C MET A 675 9.43 -17.45 -12.40
N SER A 676 8.47 -18.06 -11.70
CA SER A 676 7.26 -18.62 -12.34
C SER A 676 6.34 -17.55 -12.94
N TRP A 677 6.52 -16.28 -12.60
CA TRP A 677 5.83 -15.11 -13.16
C TRP A 677 6.67 -14.33 -14.17
N THR A 678 7.96 -14.65 -14.30
CA THR A 678 8.88 -13.93 -15.18
C THR A 678 8.78 -14.48 -16.61
N PRO A 679 8.30 -13.71 -17.59
CA PRO A 679 8.28 -14.12 -18.99
C PRO A 679 9.68 -14.40 -19.52
N LEU A 680 9.85 -15.36 -20.41
CA LEU A 680 11.14 -15.73 -21.01
C LEU A 680 11.75 -14.58 -21.85
N SER A 681 10.95 -13.60 -22.25
CA SER A 681 11.42 -12.37 -22.92
C SER A 681 12.17 -11.41 -21.98
N TYR A 682 12.07 -11.60 -20.66
CA TYR A 682 12.71 -10.73 -19.69
C TYR A 682 14.12 -11.21 -19.36
N THR A 683 15.03 -10.26 -19.22
CA THR A 683 16.44 -10.53 -18.87
C THR A 683 16.73 -10.38 -17.39
N VAL A 684 15.75 -9.93 -16.63
CA VAL A 684 15.76 -9.76 -15.17
C VAL A 684 14.51 -10.37 -14.55
N LEU A 685 14.59 -10.71 -13.29
CA LEU A 685 13.50 -11.33 -12.53
C LEU A 685 12.34 -10.34 -12.38
N PHE A 686 11.16 -10.72 -12.82
CA PHE A 686 9.94 -9.94 -12.69
C PHE A 686 9.16 -10.35 -11.44
N GLY A 687 8.53 -9.38 -10.77
CA GLY A 687 7.60 -9.64 -9.67
C GLY A 687 8.24 -9.84 -8.29
N LEU A 688 9.58 -9.96 -8.15
CA LEU A 688 10.23 -9.98 -6.84
C LEU A 688 10.27 -8.56 -6.28
N GLN A 689 9.49 -8.32 -5.23
CA GLN A 689 9.42 -7.03 -4.56
C GLN A 689 10.10 -7.10 -3.19
N GLY A 690 10.83 -6.05 -2.80
CA GLY A 690 11.54 -6.00 -1.52
C GLY A 690 10.63 -6.23 -0.31
N ARG A 691 9.37 -5.80 -0.37
CA ARG A 691 8.37 -6.02 0.68
C ARG A 691 8.16 -7.51 1.03
N TYR A 692 8.44 -8.44 0.11
CA TYR A 692 8.34 -9.88 0.39
C TYR A 692 9.45 -10.40 1.33
N LEU A 693 10.54 -9.66 1.47
CA LEU A 693 11.61 -10.02 2.39
C LEU A 693 11.43 -9.39 3.79
N LEU A 694 10.54 -8.41 3.90
CA LEU A 694 10.28 -7.65 5.12
C LEU A 694 9.85 -8.49 6.33
N PRO A 695 8.98 -9.53 6.21
CA PRO A 695 8.61 -10.36 7.36
C PRO A 695 9.80 -11.07 8.03
N MET A 696 10.90 -11.31 7.29
CA MET A 696 12.11 -11.93 7.82
C MET A 696 13.17 -10.93 8.27
N LEU A 697 12.96 -9.63 8.06
CA LEU A 697 13.92 -8.58 8.45
C LEU A 697 14.28 -8.62 9.94
N PRO A 698 13.36 -8.81 10.90
CA PRO A 698 13.75 -8.93 12.30
C PRO A 698 14.65 -10.15 12.58
N ALA A 699 14.45 -11.25 11.86
CA ALA A 699 15.32 -12.43 11.99
C ALA A 699 16.75 -12.14 11.49
N VAL A 700 16.90 -11.41 10.39
CA VAL A 700 18.20 -10.95 9.87
C VAL A 700 18.89 -10.02 10.87
N LEU A 701 18.16 -9.05 11.43
CA LEU A 701 18.70 -8.11 12.42
C LEU A 701 19.11 -8.83 13.73
N LEU A 702 18.38 -9.87 14.11
CA LEU A 702 18.75 -10.72 15.27
C LEU A 702 20.03 -11.52 15.00
N LEU A 703 20.26 -11.99 13.78
CA LEU A 703 21.53 -12.61 13.40
C LEU A 703 22.68 -11.61 13.49
N ALA A 704 22.47 -10.38 13.03
CA ALA A 704 23.46 -9.30 13.15
C ALA A 704 23.75 -8.96 14.64
N LYS A 705 22.72 -8.88 15.48
CA LYS A 705 22.85 -8.66 16.93
C LYS A 705 23.61 -9.79 17.63
N ASN A 706 23.61 -10.97 17.07
CA ASN A 706 24.30 -12.14 17.60
C ASN A 706 25.76 -12.24 17.15
N ALA A 707 26.20 -11.39 16.22
CA ALA A 707 27.56 -11.36 15.71
C ALA A 707 28.53 -10.84 16.76
N LYS A 708 29.76 -11.37 16.75
CA LYS A 708 30.86 -10.91 17.60
C LYS A 708 31.60 -9.79 16.88
N GLY A 709 31.92 -8.73 17.57
CA GLY A 709 32.78 -7.68 17.02
C GLY A 709 32.52 -6.30 17.63
N ILE A 710 31.42 -5.65 17.24
CA ILE A 710 31.10 -4.30 17.69
C ILE A 710 30.06 -4.37 18.81
N PHE A 711 30.40 -3.83 19.99
CA PHE A 711 29.54 -3.75 21.15
C PHE A 711 29.29 -2.29 21.53
N VAL A 712 28.07 -1.98 21.98
CA VAL A 712 27.72 -0.68 22.51
C VAL A 712 27.62 -0.74 24.04
N PRO A 713 28.02 0.33 24.76
CA PRO A 713 28.01 0.33 26.22
C PRO A 713 26.59 0.44 26.81
N ARG A 714 25.61 0.90 26.03
CA ARG A 714 24.23 1.13 26.46
C ARG A 714 23.22 0.58 25.46
N ASP A 715 22.01 0.28 25.93
CA ASP A 715 20.91 -0.14 25.07
C ASP A 715 20.50 0.97 24.07
N THR A 716 20.56 0.61 22.79
CA THR A 716 20.25 1.49 21.66
C THR A 716 18.83 1.33 21.13
N ALA A 717 18.00 0.48 21.74
CA ALA A 717 16.62 0.23 21.28
C ALA A 717 15.79 1.51 21.16
N TYR A 718 15.78 2.34 22.21
CA TYR A 718 15.00 3.58 22.21
C TYR A 718 15.49 4.64 21.21
N PRO A 719 16.80 4.95 21.13
CA PRO A 719 17.31 5.87 20.10
C PRO A 719 17.05 5.40 18.67
N ALA A 720 17.23 4.08 18.41
CA ALA A 720 16.96 3.52 17.11
C ALA A 720 15.46 3.62 16.71
N CYS A 721 14.55 3.33 17.64
CA CYS A 721 13.12 3.49 17.43
C CYS A 721 12.74 4.96 17.19
N ALA A 722 13.36 5.91 17.90
CA ALA A 722 13.16 7.33 17.69
C ALA A 722 13.64 7.76 16.28
N ALA A 723 14.82 7.30 15.86
CA ALA A 723 15.36 7.58 14.54
C ALA A 723 14.44 7.03 13.43
N VAL A 724 14.00 5.76 13.52
CA VAL A 724 13.08 5.16 12.56
C VAL A 724 11.77 5.95 12.51
N SER A 725 11.18 6.29 13.66
CA SER A 725 9.92 7.06 13.70
C SER A 725 10.06 8.42 13.03
N THR A 726 11.17 9.14 13.29
CA THR A 726 11.45 10.44 12.67
C THR A 726 11.65 10.31 11.16
N LEU A 727 12.43 9.33 10.70
CA LEU A 727 12.68 9.11 9.27
C LEU A 727 11.40 8.67 8.55
N THR A 728 10.55 7.89 9.19
CA THR A 728 9.24 7.52 8.66
C THR A 728 8.32 8.74 8.53
N LEU A 729 8.33 9.65 9.52
CA LEU A 729 7.61 10.93 9.44
C LEU A 729 8.11 11.76 8.25
N LEU A 730 9.43 11.86 8.06
CA LEU A 730 10.00 12.55 6.91
C LEU A 730 9.64 11.90 5.58
N THR A 731 9.58 10.56 5.53
CA THR A 731 9.10 9.80 4.36
C THR A 731 7.66 10.18 4.01
N ILE A 732 6.78 10.29 5.02
CA ILE A 732 5.38 10.67 4.83
C ILE A 732 5.27 12.10 4.27
N LEU A 733 6.01 13.06 4.84
CA LEU A 733 6.00 14.45 4.40
C LEU A 733 6.52 14.61 2.97
N GLN A 734 7.67 13.99 2.68
CA GLN A 734 8.24 14.02 1.33
C GLN A 734 7.35 13.26 0.34
N GLY A 735 6.81 12.10 0.75
CA GLY A 735 5.88 11.33 -0.06
C GLY A 735 4.63 12.13 -0.42
N PHE A 736 4.07 12.89 0.52
CA PHE A 736 2.94 13.77 0.24
C PHE A 736 3.29 14.81 -0.84
N GLY A 737 4.43 15.51 -0.68
CA GLY A 737 4.89 16.49 -1.66
C GLY A 737 5.09 15.89 -3.06
N LEU A 738 5.68 14.69 -3.12
CA LEU A 738 5.90 13.98 -4.38
C LEU A 738 4.59 13.48 -5.01
N TYR A 739 3.65 12.92 -4.23
CA TYR A 739 2.34 12.52 -4.74
C TYR A 739 1.53 13.70 -5.26
N ALA A 740 1.56 14.82 -4.55
CA ALA A 740 0.81 16.01 -4.91
C ALA A 740 1.45 16.78 -6.08
N GLY A 741 2.78 16.90 -6.09
CA GLY A 741 3.54 17.60 -7.13
C GLY A 741 3.85 16.77 -8.37
N TRP A 742 3.43 15.49 -8.41
CA TRP A 742 3.72 14.63 -9.54
C TRP A 742 2.92 15.07 -10.78
N GLN A 743 3.64 15.57 -11.75
CA GLN A 743 3.14 15.82 -13.08
C GLN A 743 3.52 14.61 -13.92
N GLY A 744 2.60 13.65 -14.04
CA GLY A 744 2.82 12.47 -14.84
C GLY A 744 3.24 12.88 -16.24
N ALA A 745 4.29 12.25 -16.74
CA ALA A 745 4.45 12.16 -18.18
C ALA A 745 3.20 11.44 -18.71
N ILE A 746 2.37 12.21 -19.41
CA ILE A 746 1.21 11.70 -20.15
C ILE A 746 1.73 10.86 -21.30
#